data_c9ca9faf8ec1f8139dad70e3c75ef9e1
#
_entry.id   c9ca9faf8ec1f8139dad70e3c75ef9e1
#
_cell.length_a   1.000
_cell.length_b   1.000
_cell.length_c   1.000
_cell.angle_alpha   90.00
_cell.angle_beta   90.00
_cell.angle_gamma   90.00
#
_symmetry.space_group_name_H-M   'P 1'
#
loop_
_entity.id
_entity.type
_entity.pdbx_description
1 polymer ?
#
loop_
_entity_poly.entity_id
_entity_poly.type
_entity_poly.pdbx_seq_one_letter_code
_entity_poly.pdbx_strand_id
1 'polypeptide(L)'
;MISKKNKALTAGVLAAAMSATAIIPTFASAATQYATEGDANTSYAKMFESLYDDVITNGVKNGYMSAQTNGNSFGIPYHSVETLCVEAPDYGHETTSEAMSYMAWITAMHDVLAQKGVINGSTGDLQKGWKTLEAIIPGWSSIAYGADTNYQSIWKQDRLKADTAEEGTSPDKYPTQQNGVDAYNPIYDDMKTAYGSDNGYYLMHWLADVDDWYGFGGGSGKFTFINTFQRGEEESCFETVPQPCLEELKYGMASSNQDNGNGIKAIFNGKDAVPKQYSFTNAPDAEDRAIQAIYFANQFGLDCGELSGLAGKMGDQCRNDMFDKYYKAIGCWKNGAGINTQSSGLDSQHFLMAWYTSWGGALQASYGDYQWAWQIGCSHSHQFYQNPLAAYALAYDKNINSGMTSKNATQDYEKSVQRQIEMYLWLQSANGPFAGGCTNSPEGKYKNESRSGGDITLDVNSTFYDMAYVEHPVYADPGSNHWIGNQVWSTQRLAELYYYVKTKGDKTASGITYGGLTLEEALESLLSRWIDWFITNTKFNYVAEDGTEMAYAIPSSLDWSGSPATWNGKYDANANSGLTCTITGYGQGDIGCVSSLCNTLIFYAAANGVDAEASKNPNGTERGEKALFLANRLMSAQWNAARDEIGLAYKDHNPNLKRIFEQEVYIPDYYKGTMPDGSKLESGATFSSIRESYANDPMYQECKKVYDETKSTDDYYYTLHRFWHMGDALMTTGTMALLYPEVTPLEDGYDPDNDNPGPDPGKTLWGDANEDGDVDIADATAIVQHMGNPDEYALGKQGAINADIVNNGDGVTGADAVLLQLLEAKKITQPEFPITQAQYDALLASEK
;
A
#
# COMPACT_ATOMS: atom_id res chain seq x y z
N MET A 1 24.49 -2.04 60.84
CA MET A 1 23.56 -3.17 60.80
C MET A 1 22.21 -2.67 60.29
N ILE A 2 22.03 -2.64 58.98
CA ILE A 2 20.75 -2.39 58.36
C ILE A 2 20.35 -3.67 57.61
N SER A 3 19.22 -4.14 58.00
CA SER A 3 18.71 -5.51 57.88
C SER A 3 18.53 -5.96 56.39
N LYS A 4 18.91 -7.19 56.16
CA LYS A 4 18.73 -8.01 54.94
C LYS A 4 17.24 -8.17 54.47
N LYS A 5 16.29 -7.50 55.12
CA LYS A 5 14.88 -7.65 54.77
C LYS A 5 14.39 -6.73 53.65
N ASN A 6 15.12 -5.69 53.32
CA ASN A 6 14.67 -4.74 52.26
C ASN A 6 15.19 -5.06 50.85
N LYS A 7 16.04 -6.10 50.68
CA LYS A 7 16.45 -6.54 49.34
C LYS A 7 15.53 -7.60 48.69
N ALA A 8 14.67 -8.22 49.52
CA ALA A 8 13.73 -9.22 49.00
C ALA A 8 12.41 -8.62 48.51
N LEU A 9 12.10 -7.39 48.89
CA LEU A 9 10.85 -6.73 48.47
C LEU A 9 11.00 -6.02 47.13
N THR A 10 12.21 -5.59 46.77
CA THR A 10 12.52 -4.94 45.47
C THR A 10 12.68 -5.95 44.34
N ALA A 11 13.12 -7.17 44.63
CA ALA A 11 13.22 -8.23 43.62
C ALA A 11 11.85 -8.86 43.32
N GLY A 12 10.90 -8.83 44.28
CA GLY A 12 9.57 -9.36 44.05
C GLY A 12 8.64 -8.45 43.23
N VAL A 13 8.90 -7.15 43.26
CA VAL A 13 8.13 -6.18 42.44
C VAL A 13 8.63 -6.07 41.01
N LEU A 14 9.93 -6.29 40.75
CA LEU A 14 10.47 -6.37 39.43
C LEU A 14 10.10 -7.69 38.68
N ALA A 15 9.99 -8.80 39.45
CA ALA A 15 9.57 -10.08 38.86
C ALA A 15 8.06 -10.17 38.60
N ALA A 16 7.25 -9.34 39.25
CA ALA A 16 5.82 -9.25 38.96
C ALA A 16 5.49 -8.27 37.83
N ALA A 17 6.40 -7.35 37.49
CA ALA A 17 6.24 -6.44 36.36
C ALA A 17 6.73 -7.06 35.04
N MET A 18 7.59 -8.08 35.08
CA MET A 18 8.05 -8.78 33.88
C MET A 18 7.16 -9.98 33.50
N SER A 19 6.18 -10.35 34.30
CA SER A 19 5.26 -11.45 33.99
C SER A 19 3.88 -11.00 33.48
N ALA A 20 3.70 -9.72 33.21
CA ALA A 20 2.42 -9.16 32.72
C ALA A 20 2.47 -8.69 31.25
N THR A 21 3.56 -8.94 30.53
CA THR A 21 3.71 -8.51 29.13
C THR A 21 4.06 -9.66 28.19
N ALA A 22 3.30 -10.72 28.21
CA ALA A 22 3.28 -11.67 27.12
C ALA A 22 1.97 -12.43 27.15
N ILE A 23 0.87 -11.74 26.89
CA ILE A 23 -0.24 -12.41 26.21
C ILE A 23 0.06 -12.22 24.72
N ILE A 24 0.98 -13.03 24.20
CA ILE A 24 1.08 -13.30 22.79
C ILE A 24 -0.23 -14.04 22.45
N PRO A 25 -1.07 -13.51 21.56
CA PRO A 25 -2.15 -14.32 21.07
C PRO A 25 -1.51 -15.53 20.38
N THR A 26 -1.68 -16.72 20.95
CA THR A 26 -1.41 -17.96 20.25
C THR A 26 -2.38 -17.99 19.08
N PHE A 27 -1.89 -17.68 17.90
CA PHE A 27 -2.64 -17.92 16.67
C PHE A 27 -2.82 -19.43 16.54
N ALA A 28 -3.96 -19.93 17.01
CA ALA A 28 -4.39 -21.25 16.64
C ALA A 28 -4.73 -21.20 15.15
N SER A 29 -3.98 -21.90 14.33
CA SER A 29 -4.38 -22.23 12.98
C SER A 29 -5.58 -23.18 13.05
N ALA A 30 -6.75 -22.65 13.32
CA ALA A 30 -8.00 -23.31 13.02
C ALA A 30 -8.34 -22.90 11.61
N ALA A 31 -8.59 -23.89 10.75
CA ALA A 31 -9.30 -23.65 9.49
C ALA A 31 -10.58 -22.93 9.89
N THR A 32 -10.65 -21.66 9.59
CA THR A 32 -11.71 -20.80 10.04
C THR A 32 -12.89 -21.08 9.16
N GLN A 33 -13.87 -21.68 9.75
CA GLN A 33 -15.20 -21.64 9.20
C GLN A 33 -15.61 -20.17 9.29
N TYR A 34 -15.71 -19.50 8.14
CA TYR A 34 -16.26 -18.16 8.08
C TYR A 34 -17.50 -18.11 8.93
N ALA A 35 -17.65 -17.06 9.72
CA ALA A 35 -18.90 -16.82 10.40
C ALA A 35 -19.97 -16.61 9.32
N THR A 36 -20.56 -17.70 8.90
CA THR A 36 -21.62 -17.77 7.90
C THR A 36 -22.95 -17.23 8.45
N GLU A 37 -22.91 -16.52 9.54
CA GLU A 37 -24.06 -15.84 10.08
C GLU A 37 -24.23 -14.48 9.38
N GLY A 38 -24.63 -14.59 8.24
CA GLY A 38 -25.82 -14.07 7.58
C GLY A 38 -25.76 -12.62 7.14
N ASP A 39 -24.97 -11.68 7.70
CA ASP A 39 -25.23 -10.26 7.46
C ASP A 39 -24.11 -9.49 6.74
N ALA A 40 -22.85 -9.88 6.86
CA ALA A 40 -21.75 -9.14 6.25
C ALA A 40 -21.77 -9.16 4.71
N ASN A 41 -22.20 -10.26 4.10
CA ASN A 41 -22.20 -10.46 2.65
C ASN A 41 -23.45 -9.91 1.94
N THR A 42 -24.35 -9.24 2.63
CA THR A 42 -25.63 -8.79 2.04
C THR A 42 -25.56 -7.43 1.39
N SER A 43 -24.52 -6.62 1.69
CA SER A 43 -24.29 -5.31 1.06
C SER A 43 -22.87 -4.82 1.29
N TYR A 44 -22.41 -3.94 0.43
CA TYR A 44 -21.09 -3.32 0.57
C TYR A 44 -20.97 -2.43 1.80
N ALA A 45 -22.07 -1.83 2.26
CA ALA A 45 -22.09 -1.09 3.53
C ALA A 45 -21.78 -2.00 4.71
N LYS A 46 -22.35 -3.22 4.75
CA LYS A 46 -22.05 -4.19 5.81
C LYS A 46 -20.67 -4.79 5.72
N MET A 47 -20.16 -5.02 4.51
CA MET A 47 -18.77 -5.41 4.32
C MET A 47 -17.82 -4.35 4.88
N PHE A 48 -18.09 -3.06 4.61
CA PHE A 48 -17.34 -1.95 5.18
C PHE A 48 -17.40 -1.95 6.72
N GLU A 49 -18.61 -2.02 7.31
CA GLU A 49 -18.77 -2.03 8.77
C GLU A 49 -17.99 -3.19 9.40
N SER A 50 -18.07 -4.40 8.81
CA SER A 50 -17.35 -5.57 9.32
C SER A 50 -15.84 -5.40 9.29
N LEU A 51 -15.28 -4.92 8.17
CA LEU A 51 -13.84 -4.67 8.08
C LEU A 51 -13.39 -3.52 8.99
N TYR A 52 -14.21 -2.47 9.11
CA TYR A 52 -13.91 -1.34 10.00
C TYR A 52 -13.88 -1.77 11.47
N ASP A 53 -14.79 -2.67 11.86
CA ASP A 53 -14.77 -3.25 13.18
C ASP A 53 -13.53 -4.10 13.42
N ASP A 54 -13.10 -4.88 12.45
CA ASP A 54 -11.90 -5.70 12.58
C ASP A 54 -10.62 -4.88 12.69
N VAL A 55 -10.47 -3.88 11.80
CA VAL A 55 -9.21 -3.15 11.61
C VAL A 55 -9.09 -1.95 12.55
N ILE A 56 -10.20 -1.23 12.80
CA ILE A 56 -10.18 0.00 13.60
C ILE A 56 -10.75 -0.23 14.99
N THR A 57 -12.00 -0.69 15.11
CA THR A 57 -12.66 -0.85 16.43
C THR A 57 -11.96 -1.90 17.28
N ASN A 58 -11.63 -3.03 16.71
CA ASN A 58 -10.91 -4.13 17.34
C ASN A 58 -9.42 -4.19 16.97
N GLY A 59 -8.88 -3.17 16.30
CA GLY A 59 -7.56 -3.21 15.70
C GLY A 59 -6.43 -3.59 16.64
N VAL A 60 -6.46 -3.11 17.89
CA VAL A 60 -5.48 -3.50 18.92
C VAL A 60 -5.61 -4.98 19.29
N LYS A 61 -6.85 -5.48 19.44
CA LYS A 61 -7.11 -6.89 19.75
C LYS A 61 -6.70 -7.82 18.62
N ASN A 62 -6.94 -7.41 17.40
CA ASN A 62 -6.69 -8.19 16.18
C ASN A 62 -5.25 -8.05 15.67
N GLY A 63 -4.42 -7.22 16.32
CA GLY A 63 -2.99 -7.08 15.98
C GLY A 63 -2.67 -6.04 14.91
N TYR A 64 -3.64 -5.28 14.43
CA TYR A 64 -3.41 -4.22 13.44
C TYR A 64 -2.77 -2.96 14.03
N MET A 65 -2.92 -2.73 15.32
CA MET A 65 -2.47 -1.51 15.98
C MET A 65 -1.86 -1.79 17.34
N SER A 66 -0.84 -1.01 17.66
CA SER A 66 -0.35 -0.87 19.04
C SER A 66 -1.40 -0.22 19.94
N ALA A 67 -1.34 -0.49 21.22
CA ALA A 67 -2.13 0.21 22.22
C ALA A 67 -1.64 1.64 22.51
N GLN A 68 -0.47 2.03 22.00
CA GLN A 68 0.05 3.40 22.15
C GLN A 68 -0.79 4.39 21.34
N THR A 69 -1.03 5.56 21.92
CA THR A 69 -1.85 6.61 21.31
C THR A 69 -1.14 7.96 21.31
N ASN A 70 -1.48 8.82 20.37
CA ASN A 70 -1.00 10.20 20.28
C ASN A 70 -2.09 11.17 20.77
N GLY A 71 -2.21 11.32 22.10
CA GLY A 71 -3.29 12.10 22.69
C GLY A 71 -4.66 11.42 22.48
N ASN A 72 -5.64 12.18 21.95
CA ASN A 72 -6.94 11.62 21.61
C ASN A 72 -6.91 11.05 20.17
N SER A 73 -6.27 9.92 20.00
CA SER A 73 -6.12 9.22 18.72
C SER A 73 -6.54 7.75 18.83
N PHE A 74 -6.58 7.07 17.70
CA PHE A 74 -6.54 5.61 17.68
C PHE A 74 -5.18 5.08 18.12
N GLY A 75 -5.06 3.76 18.29
CA GLY A 75 -3.79 3.07 18.40
C GLY A 75 -2.92 3.33 17.15
N ILE A 76 -1.61 3.17 17.29
CA ILE A 76 -0.68 3.37 16.16
C ILE A 76 -0.75 2.14 15.25
N PRO A 77 -1.09 2.30 13.97
CA PRO A 77 -1.16 1.17 13.05
C PRO A 77 0.23 0.58 12.81
N TYR A 78 0.31 -0.74 12.79
CA TYR A 78 1.46 -1.47 12.28
C TYR A 78 1.41 -1.53 10.74
N HIS A 79 2.51 -1.80 10.11
CA HIS A 79 2.57 -2.09 8.69
C HIS A 79 1.78 -3.38 8.35
N SER A 80 1.98 -4.43 9.16
CA SER A 80 1.18 -5.65 9.12
C SER A 80 0.99 -6.27 10.50
N VAL A 81 0.02 -7.16 10.61
CA VAL A 81 -0.18 -7.99 11.80
C VAL A 81 1.00 -8.95 11.96
N GLU A 82 1.52 -9.47 10.87
CA GLU A 82 2.62 -10.41 10.81
C GLU A 82 3.96 -9.71 10.95
N THR A 83 4.71 -10.10 11.98
CA THR A 83 5.96 -9.45 12.37
C THR A 83 7.10 -9.69 11.41
N LEU A 84 7.10 -10.83 10.70
CA LEU A 84 8.13 -11.20 9.74
C LEU A 84 7.84 -10.70 8.31
N CYS A 85 6.95 -9.74 8.14
CA CYS A 85 6.80 -9.07 6.87
C CYS A 85 8.03 -8.19 6.63
N VAL A 86 8.73 -8.40 5.52
CA VAL A 86 9.89 -7.59 5.12
C VAL A 86 9.66 -7.07 3.71
N GLU A 87 9.51 -5.77 3.62
CA GLU A 87 9.41 -5.02 2.37
C GLU A 87 10.28 -3.80 2.45
N ALA A 88 10.99 -3.47 1.39
CA ALA A 88 11.71 -2.21 1.24
C ALA A 88 12.22 -1.60 2.57
N PRO A 89 12.99 -2.18 3.34
CA PRO A 89 13.51 -2.16 4.72
C PRO A 89 12.50 -1.97 5.87
N ASP A 90 11.23 -1.97 5.62
CA ASP A 90 10.20 -1.92 6.67
C ASP A 90 9.74 -3.34 7.08
N TYR A 91 9.32 -3.47 8.31
CA TYR A 91 8.93 -4.72 8.96
C TYR A 91 7.50 -4.65 9.48
N GLY A 92 6.93 -5.81 9.80
CA GLY A 92 5.51 -5.91 10.16
C GLY A 92 5.07 -5.00 11.29
N HIS A 93 5.77 -4.99 12.43
CA HIS A 93 5.43 -4.16 13.59
C HIS A 93 6.12 -2.78 13.60
N GLU A 94 6.71 -2.35 12.51
CA GLU A 94 6.97 -0.95 12.27
C GLU A 94 5.69 -0.25 11.80
N THR A 95 5.63 1.06 11.95
CA THR A 95 4.63 1.87 11.27
C THR A 95 5.28 2.67 10.15
N THR A 96 4.49 2.93 9.12
CA THR A 96 4.91 3.73 7.97
C THR A 96 4.02 4.95 7.83
N SER A 97 4.50 6.00 7.17
CA SER A 97 3.65 7.12 6.77
C SER A 97 2.50 6.67 5.86
N GLU A 98 2.72 5.60 5.10
CA GLU A 98 1.67 4.93 4.33
C GLU A 98 0.53 4.45 5.23
N ALA A 99 0.80 3.61 6.25
CA ALA A 99 -0.22 3.12 7.18
C ALA A 99 -0.95 4.28 7.89
N MET A 100 -0.21 5.33 8.27
CA MET A 100 -0.78 6.53 8.89
C MET A 100 -1.73 7.29 7.94
N SER A 101 -1.38 7.41 6.67
CA SER A 101 -2.23 8.09 5.69
C SER A 101 -3.49 7.27 5.37
N TYR A 102 -3.39 5.93 5.33
CA TYR A 102 -4.57 5.07 5.24
C TYR A 102 -5.49 5.21 6.44
N MET A 103 -4.95 5.34 7.67
CA MET A 103 -5.78 5.63 8.85
C MET A 103 -6.63 6.89 8.65
N ALA A 104 -6.06 7.96 8.12
CA ALA A 104 -6.81 9.18 7.82
C ALA A 104 -7.86 8.95 6.72
N TRP A 105 -7.53 8.17 5.68
CA TRP A 105 -8.42 7.94 4.54
C TRP A 105 -9.60 7.02 4.92
N ILE A 106 -9.34 5.92 5.64
CA ILE A 106 -10.36 5.01 6.15
C ILE A 106 -11.36 5.75 7.06
N THR A 107 -10.84 6.56 7.97
CA THR A 107 -11.69 7.30 8.92
C THR A 107 -12.47 8.44 8.25
N ALA A 108 -11.95 9.02 7.16
CA ALA A 108 -12.70 9.95 6.32
C ALA A 108 -13.88 9.24 5.63
N MET A 109 -13.67 8.05 5.08
CA MET A 109 -14.73 7.24 4.48
C MET A 109 -15.80 6.89 5.52
N HIS A 110 -15.39 6.40 6.70
CA HIS A 110 -16.32 6.09 7.79
C HIS A 110 -17.21 7.28 8.13
N ASP A 111 -16.62 8.45 8.36
CA ASP A 111 -17.39 9.63 8.77
C ASP A 111 -18.33 10.14 7.64
N VAL A 112 -17.93 10.01 6.38
CA VAL A 112 -18.79 10.32 5.23
C VAL A 112 -19.98 9.35 5.15
N LEU A 113 -19.75 8.06 5.27
CA LEU A 113 -20.80 7.05 5.25
C LEU A 113 -21.78 7.20 6.42
N ALA A 114 -21.25 7.44 7.63
CA ALA A 114 -22.05 7.67 8.83
C ALA A 114 -22.90 8.96 8.70
N GLN A 115 -22.30 10.06 8.23
CA GLN A 115 -23.02 11.33 7.98
C GLN A 115 -24.17 11.16 6.99
N LYS A 116 -23.98 10.33 5.96
CA LYS A 116 -24.99 10.06 4.94
C LYS A 116 -26.02 9.00 5.37
N GLY A 117 -25.83 8.36 6.52
CA GLY A 117 -26.69 7.28 7.00
C GLY A 117 -26.58 5.99 6.18
N VAL A 118 -25.47 5.80 5.47
CA VAL A 118 -25.18 4.56 4.73
C VAL A 118 -24.76 3.45 5.68
N ILE A 119 -24.05 3.81 6.75
CA ILE A 119 -23.68 2.93 7.86
C ILE A 119 -24.21 3.46 9.19
N ASN A 120 -24.23 2.60 10.20
CA ASN A 120 -24.52 3.02 11.57
C ASN A 120 -23.27 3.70 12.17
N GLY A 121 -23.46 4.70 12.99
CA GLY A 121 -22.36 5.36 13.68
C GLY A 121 -22.52 6.87 13.79
N SER A 122 -21.46 7.50 14.25
CA SER A 122 -21.36 8.96 14.37
C SER A 122 -20.03 9.43 13.78
N THR A 123 -20.00 10.65 13.28
CA THR A 123 -18.76 11.28 12.80
C THR A 123 -17.81 11.62 13.95
N GLY A 124 -16.53 11.82 13.63
CA GLY A 124 -15.47 12.20 14.55
C GLY A 124 -14.25 11.28 14.52
N ASP A 125 -14.31 10.20 13.76
CA ASP A 125 -13.20 9.28 13.64
C ASP A 125 -12.09 9.85 12.72
N LEU A 126 -12.44 10.68 11.74
CA LEU A 126 -11.45 11.41 10.94
C LEU A 126 -10.54 12.30 11.81
N GLN A 127 -11.11 12.96 12.82
CA GLN A 127 -10.31 13.77 13.76
C GLN A 127 -9.31 12.92 14.53
N LYS A 128 -9.72 11.74 15.00
CA LYS A 128 -8.83 10.80 15.69
C LYS A 128 -7.80 10.20 14.75
N GLY A 129 -8.20 9.82 13.52
CA GLY A 129 -7.32 9.28 12.50
C GLY A 129 -6.21 10.27 12.09
N TRP A 130 -6.58 11.55 11.91
CA TRP A 130 -5.59 12.59 11.66
C TRP A 130 -4.65 12.79 12.87
N LYS A 131 -5.19 12.71 14.09
CA LYS A 131 -4.37 12.78 15.31
C LYS A 131 -3.43 11.58 15.44
N THR A 132 -3.84 10.40 14.97
CA THR A 132 -2.95 9.24 14.86
C THR A 132 -1.81 9.53 13.90
N LEU A 133 -2.11 10.03 12.69
CA LEU A 133 -1.12 10.40 11.68
C LEU A 133 -0.06 11.38 12.24
N GLU A 134 -0.45 12.35 13.05
CA GLU A 134 0.49 13.30 13.66
C GLU A 134 1.53 12.63 14.57
N ALA A 135 1.33 11.37 14.98
CA ALA A 135 2.33 10.64 15.76
C ALA A 135 3.65 10.46 15.01
N ILE A 136 3.60 10.37 13.67
CA ILE A 136 4.79 10.20 12.84
C ILE A 136 5.33 11.52 12.25
N ILE A 137 4.73 12.65 12.62
CA ILE A 137 5.27 13.97 12.31
C ILE A 137 6.25 14.39 13.41
N PRO A 138 7.55 14.56 13.12
CA PRO A 138 8.53 14.98 14.12
C PRO A 138 8.11 16.31 14.77
N GLY A 139 8.05 16.33 16.10
CA GLY A 139 7.58 17.49 16.85
C GLY A 139 6.10 17.48 17.24
N TRP A 140 5.31 16.60 16.65
CA TRP A 140 3.87 16.49 16.90
C TRP A 140 3.49 15.21 17.67
N SER A 141 4.41 14.24 17.72
CA SER A 141 4.22 13.01 18.47
C SER A 141 4.36 13.24 19.97
N SER A 142 3.37 12.79 20.75
CA SER A 142 3.44 12.78 22.22
C SER A 142 4.06 11.50 22.79
N ILE A 143 4.31 10.50 21.96
CA ILE A 143 4.76 9.17 22.36
C ILE A 143 6.19 8.83 21.90
N ALA A 144 6.74 9.56 20.93
CA ALA A 144 8.05 9.27 20.37
C ALA A 144 9.16 9.32 21.42
N TYR A 145 10.07 8.34 21.38
CA TYR A 145 11.25 8.30 22.20
C TYR A 145 12.21 9.42 21.83
N GLY A 146 12.78 10.08 22.85
CA GLY A 146 13.73 11.16 22.61
C GLY A 146 13.15 12.41 21.95
N ALA A 147 11.84 12.60 22.04
CA ALA A 147 11.15 13.77 21.50
C ALA A 147 11.58 15.06 22.24
N ASP A 148 12.79 15.49 21.96
CA ASP A 148 13.24 16.85 22.26
C ASP A 148 12.84 17.75 21.09
N THR A 149 11.89 18.64 21.33
CA THR A 149 11.38 19.57 20.32
C THR A 149 12.45 20.43 19.65
N ASN A 150 13.65 20.48 20.20
CA ASN A 150 14.73 21.28 19.63
C ASN A 150 15.33 20.71 18.34
N TYR A 151 15.39 19.39 18.17
CA TYR A 151 15.95 18.79 16.94
C TYR A 151 14.95 18.70 15.80
N GLN A 152 13.69 18.96 16.06
CA GLN A 152 12.63 18.85 15.06
C GLN A 152 12.46 20.12 14.23
N SER A 153 12.95 21.24 14.70
CA SER A 153 12.80 22.51 13.99
C SER A 153 14.04 22.87 13.17
N ILE A 154 13.98 22.54 11.90
CA ILE A 154 15.01 22.97 10.94
C ILE A 154 15.09 24.49 10.79
N TRP A 155 14.01 25.21 11.16
CA TRP A 155 13.95 26.66 11.08
C TRP A 155 14.81 27.38 12.14
N LYS A 156 15.20 26.66 13.19
CA LYS A 156 16.14 27.20 14.22
C LYS A 156 17.59 27.20 13.76
N GLN A 157 17.90 26.46 12.70
CA GLN A 157 19.21 26.42 12.09
C GLN A 157 19.39 27.62 11.13
N ASP A 158 20.59 27.79 10.65
CA ASP A 158 20.87 28.65 9.53
C ASP A 158 20.15 28.11 8.27
N ARG A 159 20.27 28.84 7.16
CA ARG A 159 19.72 28.45 5.90
C ARG A 159 20.09 27.00 5.54
N LEU A 160 19.10 26.17 5.17
CA LEU A 160 19.32 24.82 4.72
C LEU A 160 20.19 24.79 3.46
N LYS A 161 21.27 24.06 3.53
CA LYS A 161 22.09 23.69 2.39
C LYS A 161 21.66 22.35 1.83
N ALA A 162 21.89 22.13 0.54
CA ALA A 162 21.86 20.79 -0.02
C ALA A 162 22.93 19.93 0.68
N ASP A 163 22.64 18.65 0.84
CA ASP A 163 23.64 17.69 1.26
C ASP A 163 24.80 17.69 0.26
N THR A 164 26.01 17.60 0.78
CA THR A 164 27.23 17.55 -0.04
C THR A 164 27.62 16.12 -0.43
N ALA A 165 26.80 15.16 -0.07
CA ALA A 165 27.05 13.75 -0.30
C ALA A 165 26.44 13.24 -1.60
N GLU A 166 27.07 12.27 -2.20
CA GLU A 166 26.53 11.45 -3.28
C GLU A 166 25.82 10.24 -2.69
N GLU A 167 24.76 9.79 -3.34
CA GLU A 167 24.18 8.46 -3.09
C GLU A 167 25.26 7.42 -3.25
N GLY A 168 25.37 6.62 -2.22
CA GLY A 168 26.57 5.88 -1.98
C GLY A 168 26.57 4.57 -2.70
N THR A 169 27.65 3.95 -2.51
CA THR A 169 27.99 2.68 -3.09
C THR A 169 28.42 1.71 -2.01
N SER A 170 28.65 2.19 -0.79
CA SER A 170 29.05 1.38 0.36
C SER A 170 29.06 2.22 1.64
N PRO A 171 28.88 1.63 2.85
CA PRO A 171 28.82 2.36 4.10
C PRO A 171 30.06 3.21 4.40
N ASP A 172 31.22 2.84 3.89
CA ASP A 172 32.47 3.56 4.03
C ASP A 172 32.62 4.75 3.07
N LYS A 173 31.77 4.81 2.06
CA LYS A 173 31.80 5.86 1.03
C LYS A 173 30.55 6.71 1.01
N TYR A 174 29.53 6.24 1.66
CA TYR A 174 28.24 6.95 1.69
C TYR A 174 28.09 7.79 2.95
N PRO A 175 27.54 8.98 2.82
CA PRO A 175 27.45 9.75 1.58
C PRO A 175 28.83 10.27 1.19
N THR A 176 29.12 10.27 -0.10
CA THR A 176 30.38 10.75 -0.61
C THR A 176 30.33 12.26 -0.75
N GLN A 177 31.29 12.98 -0.16
CA GLN A 177 31.35 14.41 -0.29
C GLN A 177 31.53 14.82 -1.76
N GLN A 178 30.64 15.62 -2.29
CA GLN A 178 30.74 16.19 -3.63
C GLN A 178 31.36 17.58 -3.56
N ASN A 179 32.47 17.77 -4.22
CA ASN A 179 33.15 19.06 -4.27
C ASN A 179 32.30 20.08 -5.05
N GLY A 180 32.19 21.27 -4.51
CA GLY A 180 31.58 22.42 -5.19
C GLY A 180 30.07 22.52 -5.14
N VAL A 181 29.40 21.66 -4.40
CA VAL A 181 27.96 21.83 -4.14
C VAL A 181 27.77 22.86 -3.03
N ASP A 182 27.26 24.01 -3.35
CA ASP A 182 26.90 25.07 -2.40
C ASP A 182 25.53 25.65 -2.84
N ALA A 183 24.55 24.78 -2.94
CA ALA A 183 23.18 25.12 -3.27
C ALA A 183 22.33 25.21 -2.00
N TYR A 184 21.23 25.92 -2.08
CA TYR A 184 20.33 26.14 -0.97
C TYR A 184 18.90 25.85 -1.41
N ASN A 185 18.06 25.39 -0.49
CA ASN A 185 16.64 25.23 -0.73
C ASN A 185 16.01 26.58 -1.17
N PRO A 186 15.49 26.68 -2.40
CA PRO A 186 15.01 27.96 -2.95
C PRO A 186 13.79 28.53 -2.25
N ILE A 187 13.02 27.70 -1.56
CA ILE A 187 11.77 28.09 -0.88
C ILE A 187 11.92 28.16 0.65
N TYR A 188 13.14 27.93 1.17
CA TYR A 188 13.38 27.90 2.61
C TYR A 188 12.95 29.17 3.34
N ASP A 189 13.35 30.35 2.83
CA ASP A 189 13.03 31.62 3.48
C ASP A 189 11.54 31.95 3.43
N ASP A 190 10.85 31.56 2.34
CA ASP A 190 9.41 31.70 2.18
C ASP A 190 8.66 30.77 3.16
N MET A 191 9.10 29.50 3.30
CA MET A 191 8.56 28.55 4.27
C MET A 191 8.77 29.01 5.72
N LYS A 192 9.98 29.43 6.04
CA LYS A 192 10.31 29.95 7.37
C LYS A 192 9.46 31.17 7.73
N THR A 193 9.22 32.05 6.78
CA THR A 193 8.36 33.22 6.97
C THR A 193 6.90 32.83 7.20
N ALA A 194 6.41 31.85 6.44
CA ALA A 194 5.01 31.40 6.52
C ALA A 194 4.70 30.66 7.82
N TYR A 195 5.58 29.78 8.26
CA TYR A 195 5.31 28.82 9.34
C TYR A 195 6.09 29.09 10.63
N GLY A 196 6.99 30.08 10.64
CA GLY A 196 7.78 30.48 11.80
C GLY A 196 8.96 29.53 12.06
N SER A 197 9.68 29.78 13.17
CA SER A 197 10.96 29.11 13.45
C SER A 197 10.86 27.96 14.46
N ASP A 198 9.70 27.70 15.02
CA ASP A 198 9.65 26.87 16.24
C ASP A 198 9.16 25.42 16.02
N ASN A 199 8.45 25.11 14.95
CA ASN A 199 7.75 23.84 14.79
C ASN A 199 8.33 22.89 13.70
N GLY A 200 9.35 23.30 12.96
CA GLY A 200 9.87 22.46 11.86
C GLY A 200 8.88 22.20 10.73
N TYR A 201 9.10 21.15 9.99
CA TYR A 201 8.18 20.70 8.96
C TYR A 201 6.96 20.01 9.54
N TYR A 202 5.80 20.24 8.95
CA TYR A 202 4.57 19.46 9.16
C TYR A 202 4.46 18.38 8.07
N LEU A 203 5.47 17.50 8.05
CA LEU A 203 5.60 16.36 7.14
C LEU A 203 5.78 15.09 7.96
N MET A 204 5.22 14.00 7.48
CA MET A 204 5.39 12.69 8.10
C MET A 204 6.81 12.19 7.88
N HIS A 205 7.42 11.66 8.92
CA HIS A 205 8.56 10.79 8.74
C HIS A 205 8.06 9.39 8.30
N TRP A 206 8.77 8.74 7.43
CA TRP A 206 8.23 7.57 6.73
C TRP A 206 8.18 6.27 7.55
N LEU A 207 8.99 6.13 8.63
CA LEU A 207 9.20 4.86 9.30
C LEU A 207 9.46 5.00 10.82
N ALA A 208 8.84 4.13 11.63
CA ALA A 208 9.12 4.06 13.06
C ALA A 208 8.92 2.66 13.63
N ASP A 209 9.77 2.28 14.58
CA ASP A 209 9.59 1.13 15.47
C ASP A 209 8.57 1.51 16.56
N VAL A 210 7.38 0.91 16.54
CA VAL A 210 6.25 1.39 17.31
C VAL A 210 6.40 1.10 18.80
N ASP A 211 6.62 -0.14 19.17
CA ASP A 211 6.66 -0.59 20.55
C ASP A 211 8.07 -1.00 20.99
N ASP A 212 9.10 -0.49 20.31
CA ASP A 212 10.47 -0.94 20.47
C ASP A 212 10.61 -2.46 20.22
N TRP A 213 9.77 -2.97 19.30
CA TRP A 213 9.70 -4.39 18.98
C TRP A 213 11.03 -4.91 18.43
N TYR A 214 11.65 -4.11 17.59
CA TYR A 214 12.93 -4.43 16.94
C TYR A 214 14.13 -3.89 17.70
N GLY A 215 13.92 -3.24 18.84
CA GLY A 215 14.98 -2.81 19.74
C GLY A 215 15.62 -1.46 19.39
N PHE A 216 15.10 -0.70 18.43
CA PHE A 216 15.64 0.61 18.05
C PHE A 216 15.51 1.67 19.14
N GLY A 217 14.58 1.50 20.06
CA GLY A 217 14.42 2.31 21.26
C GLY A 217 15.32 1.89 22.43
N GLY A 218 16.17 0.88 22.25
CA GLY A 218 17.09 0.38 23.27
C GLY A 218 16.40 -0.31 24.44
N GLY A 219 15.27 -0.97 24.21
CA GLY A 219 14.48 -1.69 25.21
C GLY A 219 13.62 -0.76 26.08
N SER A 220 13.33 0.45 25.62
CA SER A 220 12.49 1.41 26.32
C SER A 220 11.00 1.12 26.21
N GLY A 221 10.57 0.30 25.23
CA GLY A 221 9.18 0.02 24.89
C GLY A 221 8.44 1.20 24.26
N LYS A 222 9.16 2.16 23.68
CA LYS A 222 8.60 3.40 23.16
C LYS A 222 8.76 3.52 21.67
N PHE A 223 7.79 4.19 21.09
CA PHE A 223 7.82 4.63 19.70
C PHE A 223 9.14 5.35 19.36
N THR A 224 9.87 4.82 18.37
CA THR A 224 11.17 5.32 17.97
C THR A 224 11.21 5.57 16.48
N PHE A 225 11.45 6.82 16.08
CA PHE A 225 11.71 7.15 14.68
C PHE A 225 12.99 6.45 14.21
N ILE A 226 12.90 5.73 13.11
CA ILE A 226 14.05 5.11 12.45
C ILE A 226 14.14 5.56 11.00
N ASN A 227 15.31 5.47 10.43
CA ASN A 227 15.54 5.83 9.04
C ASN A 227 16.51 4.84 8.40
N THR A 228 16.45 4.79 7.07
CA THR A 228 17.37 3.99 6.28
C THR A 228 18.03 4.87 5.23
N PHE A 229 19.20 4.49 4.82
CA PHE A 229 19.92 5.16 3.74
C PHE A 229 20.25 4.12 2.69
N GLN A 230 19.45 4.06 1.63
CA GLN A 230 19.74 3.25 0.48
C GLN A 230 21.00 3.76 -0.22
N ARG A 231 21.96 2.90 -0.45
CA ARG A 231 23.28 3.22 -0.98
C ARG A 231 23.35 3.13 -2.50
N GLY A 232 22.27 3.35 -3.14
CA GLY A 232 22.11 3.32 -4.58
C GLY A 232 20.92 2.44 -4.97
N GLU A 233 20.50 2.61 -6.18
CA GLU A 233 19.32 1.92 -6.73
C GLU A 233 19.47 0.42 -6.91
N GLU A 234 20.70 -0.11 -6.79
CA GLU A 234 20.98 -1.55 -6.86
C GLU A 234 20.98 -2.23 -5.49
N GLU A 235 20.86 -1.47 -4.40
CA GLU A 235 20.83 -2.04 -3.06
C GLU A 235 19.44 -2.59 -2.73
N SER A 236 19.40 -3.86 -2.37
CA SER A 236 18.19 -4.54 -1.95
C SER A 236 17.78 -4.14 -0.53
N CYS A 237 16.50 -4.31 -0.19
CA CYS A 237 15.99 -4.09 1.17
C CYS A 237 16.70 -4.96 2.22
N PHE A 238 17.18 -6.14 1.85
CA PHE A 238 17.92 -7.04 2.75
C PHE A 238 19.35 -6.59 3.05
N GLU A 239 19.87 -5.65 2.28
CA GLU A 239 21.22 -5.07 2.49
C GLU A 239 21.16 -3.76 3.25
N THR A 240 19.99 -3.15 3.37
CA THR A 240 19.80 -1.85 4.00
C THR A 240 19.81 -1.95 5.51
N VAL A 241 20.49 -1.03 6.18
CA VAL A 241 20.62 -0.98 7.64
C VAL A 241 19.82 0.19 8.20
N PRO A 242 18.66 -0.07 8.82
CA PRO A 242 17.93 0.96 9.54
C PRO A 242 18.67 1.42 10.79
N GLN A 243 18.42 2.67 11.18
CA GLN A 243 19.02 3.27 12.37
C GLN A 243 18.09 4.33 12.97
N PRO A 244 18.14 4.59 14.28
CA PRO A 244 17.36 5.66 14.89
C PRO A 244 17.61 7.02 14.24
N CYS A 245 16.55 7.78 14.03
CA CYS A 245 16.65 9.14 13.48
C CYS A 245 17.44 10.09 14.40
N LEU A 246 17.36 9.87 15.70
CA LEU A 246 18.12 10.63 16.70
C LEU A 246 19.11 9.70 17.38
N GLU A 247 20.37 9.91 17.15
CA GLU A 247 21.41 9.04 17.71
C GLU A 247 22.62 9.81 18.24
N GLU A 248 23.37 9.15 19.11
CA GLU A 248 24.65 9.59 19.60
C GLU A 248 25.83 8.97 18.84
N LEU A 249 25.54 8.45 17.64
CA LEU A 249 26.52 7.85 16.74
C LEU A 249 27.22 6.64 17.37
N LYS A 250 26.44 5.67 17.84
CA LYS A 250 26.96 4.44 18.45
C LYS A 250 27.50 3.44 17.43
N TYR A 251 27.04 3.53 16.20
CA TYR A 251 27.50 2.72 15.08
C TYR A 251 27.83 3.63 13.89
N GLY A 252 28.70 3.19 13.05
CA GLY A 252 29.18 3.96 11.94
C GLY A 252 30.69 3.82 11.76
N MET A 253 31.27 4.63 10.89
CA MET A 253 32.68 4.55 10.60
C MET A 253 33.52 4.85 11.84
N ALA A 254 34.28 3.87 12.27
CA ALA A 254 35.43 4.17 13.15
C ALA A 254 36.39 5.08 12.41
N SER A 255 36.87 6.15 13.03
CA SER A 255 38.05 6.82 12.51
C SER A 255 39.21 5.83 12.55
N SER A 256 40.20 6.02 11.69
CA SER A 256 41.32 5.10 11.47
C SER A 256 42.04 4.61 12.73
N ASN A 257 41.71 5.08 13.92
CA ASN A 257 42.32 4.73 15.18
C ASN A 257 41.37 4.50 16.35
N GLN A 258 40.05 4.36 16.08
CA GLN A 258 39.03 4.20 17.15
C GLN A 258 38.08 3.07 16.87
N ASP A 259 38.17 2.03 17.68
CA ASP A 259 37.25 0.88 17.70
C ASP A 259 35.90 1.18 18.37
N ASN A 260 35.54 2.44 18.59
CA ASN A 260 34.36 2.79 19.37
C ASN A 260 33.16 3.13 18.54
N GLY A 261 33.21 2.86 17.25
CA GLY A 261 32.08 2.97 16.34
C GLY A 261 31.22 4.21 16.56
N ASN A 262 31.73 5.39 16.25
CA ASN A 262 31.01 6.64 16.46
C ASN A 262 29.98 6.88 15.36
N GLY A 263 29.24 5.84 15.02
CA GLY A 263 28.16 5.96 14.11
C GLY A 263 28.56 6.37 12.70
N ILE A 264 27.62 6.85 11.93
CA ILE A 264 27.79 7.39 10.59
C ILE A 264 28.34 8.84 10.69
N LYS A 265 29.22 9.08 11.62
CA LYS A 265 29.87 10.39 11.75
C LYS A 265 30.57 10.74 10.44
N ALA A 266 30.78 11.94 10.21
CA ALA A 266 31.43 12.39 9.00
C ALA A 266 30.60 12.15 7.71
N ILE A 267 29.47 11.49 7.78
CA ILE A 267 28.55 11.39 6.65
C ILE A 267 28.33 12.79 6.05
N PHE A 268 28.00 13.75 6.91
CA PHE A 268 27.62 15.08 6.46
C PHE A 268 28.69 16.18 6.72
N ASN A 269 29.70 15.94 7.53
CA ASN A 269 30.66 16.99 7.90
C ASN A 269 32.14 16.59 7.86
N GLY A 270 32.44 15.33 7.61
CA GLY A 270 33.80 14.84 7.46
C GLY A 270 34.68 14.92 8.72
N LYS A 271 34.11 15.04 9.93
CA LYS A 271 34.85 15.25 11.18
C LYS A 271 34.80 14.03 12.10
N ASP A 272 35.82 13.84 12.91
CA ASP A 272 36.01 12.67 13.76
C ASP A 272 35.15 12.65 15.04
N ALA A 273 34.69 13.81 15.48
CA ALA A 273 33.77 13.94 16.59
C ALA A 273 32.58 14.78 16.16
N VAL A 274 31.40 14.22 16.26
CA VAL A 274 30.18 14.89 15.87
C VAL A 274 29.23 14.95 17.04
N PRO A 275 28.41 16.00 17.13
CA PRO A 275 27.35 16.09 18.11
C PRO A 275 26.25 15.11 17.77
N LYS A 276 25.32 14.97 18.67
CA LYS A 276 24.05 14.28 18.42
C LYS A 276 23.38 14.84 17.15
N GLN A 277 23.05 13.96 16.23
CA GLN A 277 22.46 14.30 14.93
C GLN A 277 21.04 13.76 14.84
N TYR A 278 20.28 14.35 13.95
CA TYR A 278 18.95 13.85 13.57
C TYR A 278 18.82 13.82 12.05
N SER A 279 17.95 12.91 11.56
CA SER A 279 17.68 12.74 10.15
C SER A 279 16.26 12.23 9.99
N PHE A 280 15.45 12.93 9.20
CA PHE A 280 14.08 12.57 8.87
C PHE A 280 13.90 12.54 7.36
N THR A 281 12.95 11.74 6.91
CA THR A 281 12.62 11.56 5.49
C THR A 281 11.10 11.46 5.35
N ASN A 282 10.51 12.22 4.42
CA ASN A 282 9.12 12.03 4.03
C ASN A 282 9.01 11.16 2.78
N ALA A 283 7.84 10.55 2.58
CA ALA A 283 7.43 9.88 1.37
C ALA A 283 6.14 10.55 0.87
N PRO A 284 6.22 11.45 -0.12
CA PRO A 284 5.14 12.39 -0.44
C PRO A 284 3.83 11.73 -0.89
N ASP A 285 3.86 10.48 -1.34
CA ASP A 285 2.65 9.72 -1.66
C ASP A 285 1.73 9.54 -0.44
N ALA A 286 2.32 9.44 0.76
CA ALA A 286 1.58 9.35 2.01
C ALA A 286 0.96 10.69 2.42
N GLU A 287 1.71 11.78 2.34
CA GLU A 287 1.16 13.13 2.54
C GLU A 287 0.02 13.43 1.55
N ASP A 288 0.24 13.11 0.29
CA ASP A 288 -0.74 13.33 -0.77
C ASP A 288 -2.01 12.48 -0.54
N ARG A 289 -1.89 11.23 -0.03
CA ARG A 289 -3.05 10.41 0.35
C ARG A 289 -3.80 11.01 1.54
N ALA A 290 -3.11 11.55 2.52
CA ALA A 290 -3.75 12.24 3.64
C ALA A 290 -4.51 13.51 3.17
N ILE A 291 -3.93 14.27 2.24
CA ILE A 291 -4.59 15.43 1.62
C ILE A 291 -5.79 14.99 0.79
N GLN A 292 -5.67 13.91 0.01
CA GLN A 292 -6.76 13.30 -0.73
C GLN A 292 -7.92 12.90 0.19
N ALA A 293 -7.64 12.35 1.37
CA ALA A 293 -8.65 11.98 2.36
C ALA A 293 -9.49 13.18 2.82
N ILE A 294 -8.85 14.32 3.09
CA ILE A 294 -9.55 15.57 3.45
C ILE A 294 -10.35 16.12 2.27
N TYR A 295 -9.79 16.06 1.06
CA TYR A 295 -10.50 16.50 -0.13
C TYR A 295 -11.73 15.63 -0.39
N PHE A 296 -11.60 14.30 -0.31
CA PHE A 296 -12.73 13.37 -0.39
C PHE A 296 -13.83 13.74 0.60
N ALA A 297 -13.48 13.91 1.88
CA ALA A 297 -14.44 14.29 2.93
C ALA A 297 -15.16 15.59 2.60
N ASN A 298 -14.43 16.64 2.21
CA ASN A 298 -14.98 17.92 1.79
C ASN A 298 -15.93 17.78 0.58
N GLN A 299 -15.55 16.95 -0.40
CA GLN A 299 -16.35 16.75 -1.61
C GLN A 299 -17.69 16.06 -1.35
N PHE A 300 -17.76 15.22 -0.33
CA PHE A 300 -19.00 14.57 0.11
C PHE A 300 -19.75 15.32 1.23
N GLY A 301 -19.26 16.52 1.59
CA GLY A 301 -19.95 17.47 2.46
C GLY A 301 -19.71 17.26 3.96
N LEU A 302 -18.65 16.51 4.33
CA LEU A 302 -18.20 16.43 5.71
C LEU A 302 -17.45 17.74 6.07
N ASP A 303 -17.79 18.32 7.22
CA ASP A 303 -17.04 19.48 7.73
C ASP A 303 -15.76 19.01 8.42
N CYS A 304 -14.63 19.16 7.73
CA CYS A 304 -13.32 18.79 8.23
C CYS A 304 -12.72 19.80 9.24
N GLY A 305 -13.34 20.95 9.43
CA GLY A 305 -12.87 21.97 10.37
C GLY A 305 -11.42 22.39 10.11
N GLU A 306 -10.60 22.37 11.16
CA GLU A 306 -9.18 22.73 11.08
C GLU A 306 -8.33 21.78 10.23
N LEU A 307 -8.78 20.54 10.00
CA LEU A 307 -8.01 19.55 9.25
C LEU A 307 -7.78 19.97 7.81
N SER A 308 -8.73 20.70 7.18
CA SER A 308 -8.51 21.25 5.85
C SER A 308 -7.31 22.20 5.79
N GLY A 309 -7.17 23.05 6.82
CA GLY A 309 -6.00 23.94 6.92
C GLY A 309 -4.69 23.19 7.19
N LEU A 310 -4.73 22.10 7.99
CA LEU A 310 -3.57 21.26 8.26
C LEU A 310 -3.14 20.48 7.00
N ALA A 311 -4.08 19.96 6.22
CA ALA A 311 -3.81 19.34 4.93
C ALA A 311 -3.16 20.34 3.95
N GLY A 312 -3.65 21.57 3.92
CA GLY A 312 -3.03 22.65 3.14
C GLY A 312 -1.60 22.97 3.59
N LYS A 313 -1.38 23.05 4.91
CA LYS A 313 -0.03 23.25 5.47
C LYS A 313 0.92 22.10 5.11
N MET A 314 0.46 20.87 5.18
CA MET A 314 1.22 19.68 4.79
C MET A 314 1.60 19.77 3.31
N GLY A 315 0.64 20.02 2.43
CA GLY A 315 0.87 20.18 1.01
C GLY A 315 1.81 21.35 0.66
N ASP A 316 1.67 22.51 1.33
CA ASP A 316 2.61 23.62 1.10
C ASP A 316 4.06 23.18 1.34
N GLN A 317 4.28 22.35 2.35
CA GLN A 317 5.62 21.87 2.71
C GLN A 317 6.09 20.68 1.84
N CYS A 318 5.18 19.86 1.29
CA CYS A 318 5.51 18.87 0.27
C CYS A 318 6.06 19.49 -1.03
N ARG A 319 5.94 20.79 -1.23
CA ARG A 319 6.61 21.48 -2.35
C ARG A 319 8.11 21.32 -2.35
N ASN A 320 8.73 20.93 -1.22
CA ASN A 320 10.14 20.55 -1.17
C ASN A 320 10.46 19.36 -2.08
N ASP A 321 9.50 18.46 -2.30
CA ASP A 321 9.64 17.31 -3.19
C ASP A 321 9.59 17.68 -4.69
N MET A 322 9.26 18.92 -5.03
CA MET A 322 9.21 19.41 -6.41
C MET A 322 10.55 19.89 -6.98
N PHE A 323 11.65 19.68 -6.26
CA PHE A 323 12.96 20.20 -6.62
C PHE A 323 13.96 19.08 -6.88
N ASP A 324 14.92 19.38 -7.73
CA ASP A 324 16.07 18.53 -7.97
C ASP A 324 16.81 18.19 -6.66
N LYS A 325 17.37 17.00 -6.61
CA LYS A 325 18.10 16.42 -5.49
C LYS A 325 19.02 17.38 -4.75
N TYR A 326 19.83 18.16 -5.49
CA TYR A 326 20.78 19.12 -4.95
C TYR A 326 20.50 20.55 -5.40
N TYR A 327 19.26 20.83 -5.77
CA TYR A 327 18.83 22.13 -6.31
C TYR A 327 19.64 22.56 -7.55
N LYS A 328 19.95 21.60 -8.43
CA LYS A 328 20.58 21.87 -9.72
C LYS A 328 19.55 22.20 -10.77
N ALA A 329 19.94 23.01 -11.73
CA ALA A 329 19.03 23.34 -12.84
C ALA A 329 18.58 22.08 -13.58
N ILE A 330 17.30 22.01 -13.91
CA ILE A 330 16.74 20.88 -14.68
C ILE A 330 17.43 20.78 -16.02
N GLY A 331 17.84 19.56 -16.41
CA GLY A 331 18.56 19.30 -17.64
C GLY A 331 20.09 19.60 -17.58
N CYS A 332 20.64 19.94 -16.42
CA CYS A 332 22.07 20.23 -16.25
C CYS A 332 22.97 19.06 -16.68
N TRP A 333 22.52 17.82 -16.53
CA TRP A 333 23.24 16.62 -16.91
C TRP A 333 23.56 16.54 -18.41
N LYS A 334 22.74 17.16 -19.27
CA LYS A 334 22.92 17.13 -20.74
C LYS A 334 24.20 17.79 -21.22
N ASN A 335 24.73 18.72 -20.45
CA ASN A 335 25.88 19.52 -20.85
C ASN A 335 27.22 18.93 -20.38
N GLY A 336 27.24 17.76 -19.77
CA GLY A 336 28.42 17.17 -19.14
C GLY A 336 29.02 18.01 -18.01
N ALA A 337 28.33 19.08 -17.58
CA ALA A 337 28.75 19.95 -16.49
C ALA A 337 28.54 19.30 -15.12
N GLY A 338 27.68 18.31 -15.08
CA GLY A 338 27.40 17.53 -13.89
C GLY A 338 26.98 18.38 -12.70
N ILE A 339 27.43 17.96 -11.53
CA ILE A 339 27.13 18.61 -10.25
C ILE A 339 27.67 20.05 -10.12
N ASN A 340 28.59 20.45 -10.99
CA ASN A 340 29.17 21.82 -10.95
C ASN A 340 28.24 22.88 -11.54
N THR A 341 27.12 22.47 -12.18
CA THR A 341 26.16 23.43 -12.73
C THR A 341 25.35 24.06 -11.60
N GLN A 342 25.57 25.34 -11.38
CA GLN A 342 24.82 26.10 -10.38
C GLN A 342 23.40 26.39 -10.88
N SER A 343 22.45 26.33 -9.97
CA SER A 343 21.07 26.75 -10.20
C SER A 343 20.87 28.20 -9.74
N SER A 344 19.95 28.90 -10.39
CA SER A 344 19.45 30.20 -9.90
C SER A 344 18.44 30.02 -8.74
N GLY A 345 18.08 28.79 -8.45
CA GLY A 345 17.13 28.38 -7.43
C GLY A 345 15.87 27.76 -8.02
N LEU A 346 14.91 28.57 -8.48
CA LEU A 346 13.65 28.04 -9.03
C LEU A 346 13.79 27.31 -10.38
N ASP A 347 14.91 27.42 -11.06
CA ASP A 347 15.22 26.62 -12.26
C ASP A 347 15.60 25.14 -11.92
N SER A 348 15.67 24.81 -10.65
CA SER A 348 15.74 23.43 -10.16
C SER A 348 14.39 22.77 -9.89
N GLN A 349 13.27 23.52 -10.10
CA GLN A 349 11.94 23.02 -9.82
C GLN A 349 11.34 22.27 -11.03
N HIS A 350 11.00 20.99 -10.84
CA HIS A 350 10.38 20.14 -11.87
C HIS A 350 8.86 20.02 -11.75
N PHE A 351 8.26 20.42 -10.63
CA PHE A 351 6.82 20.39 -10.33
C PHE A 351 6.19 19.00 -10.25
N LEU A 352 6.98 17.93 -10.25
CA LEU A 352 6.56 16.57 -9.95
C LEU A 352 6.83 16.27 -8.48
N MET A 353 6.18 15.23 -7.95
CA MET A 353 6.56 14.69 -6.65
C MET A 353 7.76 13.77 -6.84
N ALA A 354 8.87 14.06 -6.18
CA ALA A 354 10.01 13.17 -6.10
C ALA A 354 9.71 12.00 -5.14
N TRP A 355 10.56 10.98 -5.12
CA TRP A 355 10.35 9.84 -4.25
C TRP A 355 10.42 10.19 -2.76
N TYR A 356 11.33 11.10 -2.39
CA TYR A 356 11.46 11.56 -1.01
C TYR A 356 12.17 12.92 -0.91
N THR A 357 11.98 13.57 0.22
CA THR A 357 12.88 14.61 0.72
C THR A 357 13.37 14.24 2.11
N SER A 358 14.69 14.28 2.32
CA SER A 358 15.31 14.06 3.62
C SER A 358 15.89 15.36 4.17
N TRP A 359 15.79 15.55 5.48
CA TRP A 359 16.37 16.69 6.18
C TRP A 359 16.92 16.28 7.53
N GLY A 360 17.93 17.01 8.00
CA GLY A 360 18.55 16.70 9.26
C GLY A 360 19.50 17.80 9.74
N GLY A 361 20.29 17.48 10.75
CA GLY A 361 21.24 18.41 11.28
C GLY A 361 21.86 17.97 12.61
N ALA A 362 22.61 18.87 13.22
CA ALA A 362 23.25 18.68 14.50
C ALA A 362 22.63 19.56 15.58
N LEU A 363 22.43 19.01 16.79
CA LEU A 363 21.66 19.64 17.86
C LEU A 363 22.41 20.60 18.77
N GLN A 364 23.72 20.52 18.84
CA GLN A 364 24.44 21.21 19.94
C GLN A 364 25.47 22.20 19.48
N ALA A 365 25.33 23.43 19.98
CA ALA A 365 26.31 24.48 19.88
C ALA A 365 27.60 24.22 20.68
N SER A 366 27.65 23.22 21.57
CA SER A 366 28.79 22.92 22.43
C SER A 366 30.04 22.43 21.68
N TYR A 367 29.91 22.13 20.42
CA TYR A 367 30.99 21.71 19.53
C TYR A 367 31.41 22.80 18.52
N GLY A 368 31.11 24.07 18.78
CA GLY A 368 31.48 25.15 17.89
C GLY A 368 30.71 25.13 16.56
N ASP A 369 31.40 25.05 15.44
CA ASP A 369 30.86 25.15 14.09
C ASP A 369 30.02 23.94 13.64
N TYR A 370 29.68 22.99 14.52
CA TYR A 370 28.92 21.78 14.18
C TYR A 370 27.42 21.96 14.20
N GLN A 371 26.92 23.10 14.55
CA GLN A 371 25.51 23.41 14.43
C GLN A 371 25.17 23.70 12.97
N TRP A 372 24.50 22.82 12.34
CA TRP A 372 24.18 22.88 10.91
C TRP A 372 22.87 22.14 10.60
N ALA A 373 22.26 22.49 9.48
CA ALA A 373 21.11 21.80 8.91
C ALA A 373 21.36 21.52 7.44
N TRP A 374 20.79 20.43 6.96
CA TRP A 374 20.90 19.98 5.59
C TRP A 374 19.56 19.47 5.08
N GLN A 375 19.39 19.49 3.77
CA GLN A 375 18.27 18.88 3.06
C GLN A 375 18.76 18.31 1.75
N ILE A 376 18.17 17.17 1.37
CA ILE A 376 18.40 16.51 0.09
C ILE A 376 17.07 15.94 -0.40
N GLY A 377 16.79 16.09 -1.71
CA GLY A 377 15.67 15.41 -2.35
C GLY A 377 16.10 14.13 -3.06
N CYS A 378 15.16 13.47 -3.71
CA CYS A 378 15.43 12.41 -4.65
C CYS A 378 15.61 12.96 -6.07
N SER A 379 16.49 12.33 -6.84
CA SER A 379 16.69 12.70 -8.25
C SER A 379 15.63 12.14 -9.19
N HIS A 380 14.79 11.23 -8.71
CA HIS A 380 13.84 10.49 -9.52
C HIS A 380 12.40 10.89 -9.20
N SER A 381 11.58 10.99 -10.25
CA SER A 381 10.13 11.13 -10.15
C SER A 381 9.47 9.97 -10.87
N HIS A 382 8.68 9.21 -10.12
CA HIS A 382 7.98 8.01 -10.55
C HIS A 382 6.50 8.29 -10.75
N GLN A 383 5.85 7.68 -11.73
CA GLN A 383 4.42 7.84 -11.95
C GLN A 383 3.59 7.43 -10.70
N PHE A 384 4.02 6.42 -10.00
CA PHE A 384 3.38 5.91 -8.79
C PHE A 384 3.31 6.93 -7.64
N TYR A 385 4.32 7.80 -7.50
CA TYR A 385 4.37 8.84 -6.46
C TYR A 385 3.60 10.11 -6.84
N GLN A 386 3.09 10.22 -8.07
CA GLN A 386 2.28 11.36 -8.47
C GLN A 386 0.86 11.22 -7.91
N ASN A 387 0.31 12.30 -7.39
CA ASN A 387 -1.08 12.38 -6.99
C ASN A 387 -1.71 13.67 -7.56
N PRO A 388 -2.14 13.65 -8.82
CA PRO A 388 -2.77 14.84 -9.43
C PRO A 388 -4.04 15.27 -8.71
N LEU A 389 -4.72 14.38 -7.99
CA LEU A 389 -5.90 14.71 -7.20
C LEU A 389 -5.54 15.56 -5.97
N ALA A 390 -4.50 15.19 -5.22
CA ALA A 390 -4.00 15.98 -4.10
C ALA A 390 -3.50 17.36 -4.59
N ALA A 391 -2.74 17.38 -5.69
CA ALA A 391 -2.29 18.61 -6.30
C ALA A 391 -3.47 19.51 -6.74
N TYR A 392 -4.53 18.93 -7.31
CA TYR A 392 -5.75 19.62 -7.69
C TYR A 392 -6.50 20.18 -6.47
N ALA A 393 -6.59 19.39 -5.39
CA ALA A 393 -7.19 19.84 -4.14
C ALA A 393 -6.44 21.05 -3.56
N LEU A 394 -5.12 20.99 -3.52
CA LEU A 394 -4.26 22.08 -3.04
C LEU A 394 -4.38 23.34 -3.91
N ALA A 395 -4.46 23.16 -5.22
CA ALA A 395 -4.61 24.32 -6.13
C ALA A 395 -6.00 24.96 -6.06
N TYR A 396 -7.08 24.16 -5.98
CA TYR A 396 -8.43 24.64 -6.30
C TYR A 396 -9.49 24.45 -5.20
N ASP A 397 -9.24 23.66 -4.13
CA ASP A 397 -10.13 23.61 -2.98
C ASP A 397 -9.82 24.76 -2.00
N LYS A 398 -10.79 25.64 -1.79
CA LYS A 398 -10.58 26.85 -0.99
C LYS A 398 -10.26 26.55 0.47
N ASN A 399 -10.82 25.49 1.04
CA ASN A 399 -10.63 25.17 2.44
C ASN A 399 -9.20 24.64 2.66
N ILE A 400 -8.75 23.72 1.79
CA ILE A 400 -7.39 23.15 1.84
C ILE A 400 -6.37 24.23 1.44
N ASN A 401 -6.59 24.93 0.34
CA ASN A 401 -5.71 25.99 -0.15
C ASN A 401 -5.44 27.07 0.90
N SER A 402 -6.44 27.40 1.75
CA SER A 402 -6.29 28.39 2.81
C SER A 402 -5.19 28.06 3.83
N GLY A 403 -4.78 26.80 3.94
CA GLY A 403 -3.68 26.36 4.80
C GLY A 403 -2.29 26.55 4.18
N MET A 404 -2.21 26.78 2.86
CA MET A 404 -0.97 27.10 2.17
C MET A 404 -0.67 28.60 2.26
N THR A 405 0.24 28.97 3.12
CA THR A 405 0.52 30.38 3.43
C THR A 405 1.86 30.86 2.91
N SER A 406 2.69 29.97 2.34
CA SER A 406 3.96 30.38 1.75
C SER A 406 3.79 30.97 0.35
N LYS A 407 4.75 31.75 -0.08
CA LYS A 407 4.70 32.43 -1.36
C LYS A 407 4.68 31.44 -2.53
N ASN A 408 3.84 31.72 -3.51
CA ASN A 408 3.63 30.97 -4.76
C ASN A 408 3.08 29.53 -4.58
N ALA A 409 2.63 29.13 -3.39
CA ALA A 409 2.19 27.77 -3.13
C ALA A 409 1.08 27.30 -4.07
N THR A 410 0.04 28.13 -4.25
CA THR A 410 -1.08 27.82 -5.16
C THR A 410 -0.60 27.67 -6.60
N GLN A 411 0.22 28.61 -7.09
CA GLN A 411 0.75 28.58 -8.46
C GLN A 411 1.64 27.36 -8.74
N ASP A 412 2.41 26.94 -7.75
CA ASP A 412 3.23 25.75 -7.88
C ASP A 412 2.36 24.50 -8.01
N TYR A 413 1.26 24.41 -7.26
CA TYR A 413 0.32 23.29 -7.40
C TYR A 413 -0.51 23.34 -8.67
N GLU A 414 -0.93 24.52 -9.15
CA GLU A 414 -1.54 24.66 -10.48
C GLU A 414 -0.60 24.10 -11.57
N LYS A 415 0.68 24.38 -11.44
CA LYS A 415 1.69 23.87 -12.36
C LYS A 415 1.96 22.39 -12.15
N SER A 416 1.93 21.92 -10.90
CA SER A 416 2.12 20.51 -10.56
C SER A 416 1.00 19.63 -11.12
N VAL A 417 -0.27 20.02 -11.00
CA VAL A 417 -1.38 19.30 -11.66
C VAL A 417 -1.09 19.11 -13.15
N GLN A 418 -0.72 20.18 -13.84
CA GLN A 418 -0.40 20.11 -15.27
C GLN A 418 0.75 19.15 -15.53
N ARG A 419 1.84 19.27 -14.76
CA ARG A 419 3.05 18.48 -14.94
C ARG A 419 2.82 16.99 -14.67
N GLN A 420 2.08 16.67 -13.63
CA GLN A 420 1.75 15.30 -13.26
C GLN A 420 0.86 14.62 -14.31
N ILE A 421 -0.22 15.28 -14.76
CA ILE A 421 -1.10 14.74 -15.82
C ILE A 421 -0.31 14.56 -17.13
N GLU A 422 0.52 15.53 -17.52
CA GLU A 422 1.36 15.41 -18.72
C GLU A 422 2.38 14.27 -18.60
N MET A 423 2.86 13.99 -17.38
CA MET A 423 3.75 12.84 -17.13
C MET A 423 3.03 11.51 -17.38
N TYR A 424 1.79 11.35 -16.91
CA TYR A 424 0.99 10.16 -17.21
C TYR A 424 0.73 10.01 -18.73
N LEU A 425 0.38 11.10 -19.41
CA LEU A 425 0.21 11.11 -20.87
C LEU A 425 1.49 10.71 -21.61
N TRP A 426 2.63 11.14 -21.08
CA TRP A 426 3.94 10.80 -21.65
C TRP A 426 4.33 9.34 -21.39
N LEU A 427 4.03 8.80 -20.21
CA LEU A 427 4.42 7.44 -19.81
C LEU A 427 3.46 6.35 -20.23
N GLN A 428 2.27 6.70 -20.77
CA GLN A 428 1.30 5.68 -21.16
C GLN A 428 1.79 4.90 -22.39
N SER A 429 1.96 3.59 -22.22
CA SER A 429 2.40 2.67 -23.28
C SER A 429 1.37 2.51 -24.39
N ALA A 430 1.79 1.91 -25.50
CA ALA A 430 0.92 1.64 -26.65
C ALA A 430 -0.32 0.80 -26.27
N ASN A 431 -0.21 -0.09 -25.30
CA ASN A 431 -1.26 -0.99 -24.87
C ASN A 431 -1.97 -0.59 -23.55
N GLY A 432 -1.66 0.57 -22.96
CA GLY A 432 -2.49 1.16 -21.90
C GLY A 432 -1.80 1.43 -20.56
N PRO A 433 -1.01 0.49 -19.99
CA PRO A 433 -0.28 0.72 -18.74
C PRO A 433 0.75 1.84 -18.78
N PHE A 434 1.11 2.36 -17.61
CA PHE A 434 2.08 3.45 -17.45
C PHE A 434 3.47 2.92 -17.13
N ALA A 435 4.50 3.43 -17.79
CA ALA A 435 5.88 3.01 -17.62
C ALA A 435 6.70 4.00 -16.80
N GLY A 436 7.41 3.52 -15.83
CA GLY A 436 8.56 4.18 -15.22
C GLY A 436 8.39 5.59 -14.69
N GLY A 437 9.40 6.40 -14.97
CA GLY A 437 9.50 7.77 -14.52
C GLY A 437 10.59 8.57 -15.22
N CYS A 438 11.07 9.61 -14.58
CA CYS A 438 12.15 10.44 -15.10
C CYS A 438 13.13 10.89 -14.01
N THR A 439 14.31 11.29 -14.44
CA THR A 439 15.38 11.73 -13.54
C THR A 439 16.16 12.93 -14.10
N ASN A 440 16.57 13.83 -13.21
CA ASN A 440 17.55 14.89 -13.53
C ASN A 440 19.00 14.48 -13.20
N SER A 441 19.18 13.33 -12.56
CA SER A 441 20.49 12.80 -12.15
C SER A 441 20.70 11.39 -12.66
N PRO A 442 20.91 11.16 -13.97
CA PRO A 442 21.16 9.84 -14.48
C PRO A 442 22.23 9.10 -13.66
N GLU A 443 21.91 7.91 -13.18
CA GLU A 443 22.74 7.12 -12.24
C GLU A 443 23.15 7.88 -10.97
N GLY A 444 22.34 8.82 -10.53
CA GLY A 444 22.60 9.64 -9.35
C GLY A 444 23.77 10.64 -9.51
N LYS A 445 24.33 10.81 -10.69
CA LYS A 445 25.61 11.52 -10.88
C LYS A 445 25.58 12.71 -11.83
N TYR A 446 24.43 13.10 -12.35
CA TYR A 446 24.31 14.16 -13.36
C TYR A 446 25.17 13.93 -14.62
N LYS A 447 25.37 12.69 -15.00
CA LYS A 447 26.13 12.30 -16.18
C LYS A 447 25.21 11.97 -17.34
N ASN A 448 25.68 12.25 -18.56
CA ASN A 448 25.00 11.83 -19.79
C ASN A 448 25.44 10.41 -20.16
N GLU A 449 25.03 9.42 -19.38
CA GLU A 449 25.38 8.03 -19.58
C GLU A 449 24.10 7.19 -19.55
N SER A 450 24.00 6.24 -20.46
CA SER A 450 23.03 5.17 -20.37
C SER A 450 23.50 4.15 -19.34
N ARG A 451 22.61 3.75 -18.45
CA ARG A 451 22.89 2.68 -17.52
C ARG A 451 22.79 1.35 -18.23
N SER A 452 23.78 0.50 -18.08
CA SER A 452 23.77 -0.86 -18.56
C SER A 452 24.03 -1.82 -17.42
N GLY A 453 23.09 -2.69 -17.14
CA GLY A 453 23.22 -3.75 -16.16
C GLY A 453 21.96 -3.87 -15.29
N GLY A 454 21.60 -5.09 -14.97
CA GLY A 454 20.39 -5.39 -14.24
C GLY A 454 19.10 -5.04 -14.99
N ASP A 455 18.04 -4.86 -14.24
CA ASP A 455 16.69 -4.61 -14.78
C ASP A 455 16.39 -3.11 -15.01
N ILE A 456 17.41 -2.26 -15.00
CA ILE A 456 17.22 -0.81 -15.15
C ILE A 456 17.54 -0.36 -16.55
N THR A 457 16.55 0.23 -17.21
CA THR A 457 16.69 0.92 -18.48
C THR A 457 16.63 2.42 -18.27
N LEU A 458 17.71 3.11 -18.65
CA LEU A 458 17.79 4.56 -18.70
C LEU A 458 17.94 5.01 -20.15
N ASP A 459 16.98 5.80 -20.66
CA ASP A 459 17.11 6.39 -22.00
C ASP A 459 17.29 7.89 -21.93
N VAL A 460 18.53 8.33 -22.09
CA VAL A 460 18.92 9.76 -22.08
C VAL A 460 18.43 10.53 -23.32
N ASN A 461 17.94 9.84 -24.36
CA ASN A 461 17.37 10.47 -25.54
C ASN A 461 15.85 10.66 -25.45
N SER A 462 15.22 9.94 -24.51
CA SER A 462 13.82 10.11 -24.17
C SER A 462 13.71 11.03 -22.95
N THR A 463 13.10 12.19 -23.12
CA THR A 463 13.07 13.18 -22.04
C THR A 463 11.69 13.77 -21.83
N PHE A 464 11.40 14.03 -20.55
CA PHE A 464 10.23 14.78 -20.09
C PHE A 464 10.72 16.08 -19.45
N TYR A 465 10.46 17.20 -20.12
CA TYR A 465 10.94 18.53 -19.67
C TYR A 465 12.41 18.50 -19.24
N ASP A 466 13.27 17.94 -20.09
CA ASP A 466 14.70 17.82 -19.90
C ASP A 466 15.20 16.82 -18.83
N MET A 467 14.31 16.07 -18.20
CA MET A 467 14.67 14.92 -17.37
C MET A 467 14.64 13.62 -18.19
N ALA A 468 15.62 12.75 -17.97
CA ALA A 468 15.75 11.50 -18.72
C ALA A 468 14.74 10.44 -18.27
N TYR A 469 14.24 9.63 -19.19
CA TYR A 469 13.42 8.46 -18.88
C TYR A 469 14.21 7.42 -18.10
N VAL A 470 13.55 6.82 -17.10
CA VAL A 470 14.05 5.67 -16.33
C VAL A 470 12.91 4.69 -16.09
N GLU A 471 13.15 3.42 -16.40
CA GLU A 471 12.14 2.36 -16.30
C GLU A 471 11.81 2.00 -14.85
N HIS A 472 12.84 1.83 -14.02
CA HIS A 472 12.70 1.53 -12.60
C HIS A 472 13.32 2.65 -11.75
N PRO A 473 12.59 3.74 -11.53
CA PRO A 473 13.15 4.92 -10.84
C PRO A 473 13.29 4.76 -9.33
N VAL A 474 12.80 3.70 -8.73
CA VAL A 474 12.80 3.47 -7.28
C VAL A 474 13.74 2.32 -6.92
N TYR A 475 13.50 1.13 -7.47
CA TYR A 475 14.24 -0.09 -7.18
C TYR A 475 14.78 -0.73 -8.45
N ALA A 476 15.87 -1.47 -8.29
CA ALA A 476 16.40 -2.37 -9.32
C ALA A 476 16.24 -3.85 -8.94
N ASP A 477 16.09 -4.16 -7.66
CA ASP A 477 15.95 -5.51 -7.12
C ASP A 477 14.83 -5.55 -6.04
N PRO A 478 13.60 -5.95 -6.39
CA PRO A 478 13.08 -6.10 -7.76
C PRO A 478 12.90 -4.75 -8.47
N GLY A 479 12.86 -4.78 -9.80
CA GLY A 479 12.56 -3.57 -10.58
C GLY A 479 11.17 -3.03 -10.27
N SER A 480 11.08 -1.76 -9.90
CA SER A 480 9.86 -1.16 -9.37
C SER A 480 8.67 -1.24 -10.33
N ASN A 481 8.92 -1.25 -11.63
CA ASN A 481 7.86 -1.25 -12.64
C ASN A 481 7.39 -2.67 -13.05
N HIS A 482 7.98 -3.72 -12.47
CA HIS A 482 7.49 -5.09 -12.68
C HIS A 482 6.25 -5.43 -11.89
N TRP A 483 5.97 -4.73 -10.81
CA TRP A 483 4.86 -5.01 -9.92
C TRP A 483 3.59 -4.25 -10.29
N ILE A 484 2.45 -4.95 -10.31
CA ILE A 484 1.14 -4.38 -10.69
C ILE A 484 0.66 -3.25 -9.77
N GLY A 485 1.08 -3.23 -8.51
CA GLY A 485 0.72 -2.19 -7.55
C GLY A 485 1.02 -0.78 -8.06
N ASN A 486 2.13 -0.62 -8.79
CA ASN A 486 2.50 0.65 -9.40
C ASN A 486 1.48 1.16 -10.44
N GLN A 487 0.68 0.27 -11.03
CA GLN A 487 -0.39 0.64 -11.95
C GLN A 487 -1.65 1.07 -11.21
N VAL A 488 -2.10 0.25 -10.27
CA VAL A 488 -3.44 0.37 -9.69
C VAL A 488 -3.55 1.52 -8.69
N TRP A 489 -2.56 1.74 -7.84
CA TRP A 489 -2.59 2.83 -6.87
C TRP A 489 -2.55 4.21 -7.52
N SER A 490 -1.70 4.38 -8.52
CA SER A 490 -1.60 5.66 -9.21
C SER A 490 -2.86 5.99 -10.01
N THR A 491 -3.52 4.98 -10.58
CA THR A 491 -4.70 5.16 -11.43
C THR A 491 -5.96 5.43 -10.62
N GLN A 492 -6.05 4.94 -9.38
CA GLN A 492 -7.17 5.26 -8.48
C GLN A 492 -7.33 6.78 -8.33
N ARG A 493 -6.24 7.50 -8.13
CA ARG A 493 -6.23 8.95 -7.95
C ARG A 493 -6.72 9.70 -9.20
N LEU A 494 -6.39 9.19 -10.38
CA LEU A 494 -6.88 9.73 -11.66
C LEU A 494 -8.39 9.51 -11.82
N ALA A 495 -8.89 8.33 -11.47
CA ALA A 495 -10.31 7.99 -11.60
C ALA A 495 -11.18 8.79 -10.62
N GLU A 496 -10.73 8.98 -9.40
CA GLU A 496 -11.41 9.81 -8.41
C GLU A 496 -11.42 11.29 -8.85
N LEU A 497 -10.30 11.80 -9.37
CA LEU A 497 -10.26 13.15 -9.94
C LEU A 497 -11.20 13.29 -11.14
N TYR A 498 -11.24 12.29 -12.03
CA TYR A 498 -12.14 12.27 -13.17
C TYR A 498 -13.60 12.34 -12.73
N TYR A 499 -13.97 11.58 -11.70
CA TYR A 499 -15.30 11.62 -11.12
C TYR A 499 -15.67 13.04 -10.64
N TYR A 500 -14.78 13.73 -9.93
CA TYR A 500 -15.07 15.10 -9.47
C TYR A 500 -15.15 16.10 -10.63
N VAL A 501 -14.26 16.00 -11.61
CA VAL A 501 -14.29 16.87 -12.80
C VAL A 501 -15.61 16.71 -13.56
N LYS A 502 -16.04 15.48 -13.79
CA LYS A 502 -17.28 15.17 -14.51
C LYS A 502 -18.53 15.58 -13.75
N THR A 503 -18.59 15.29 -12.45
CA THR A 503 -19.84 15.43 -11.67
C THR A 503 -19.96 16.78 -10.97
N LYS A 504 -18.84 17.47 -10.70
CA LYS A 504 -18.82 18.73 -9.96
C LYS A 504 -18.20 19.88 -10.78
N GLY A 505 -17.74 19.59 -11.97
CA GLY A 505 -17.13 20.52 -12.91
C GLY A 505 -15.66 20.82 -12.61
N ASP A 506 -14.89 20.98 -13.66
CA ASP A 506 -13.48 21.37 -13.62
C ASP A 506 -13.30 22.75 -12.99
N LYS A 507 -12.36 22.87 -12.05
CA LYS A 507 -12.02 24.13 -11.35
C LYS A 507 -10.72 24.75 -11.87
N THR A 508 -10.06 24.12 -12.84
CA THR A 508 -8.83 24.67 -13.43
C THR A 508 -9.04 26.04 -14.05
N ALA A 509 -8.02 26.87 -14.00
CA ALA A 509 -8.10 28.20 -14.60
C ALA A 509 -8.28 28.12 -16.11
N SER A 510 -9.07 29.06 -16.66
CA SER A 510 -9.35 29.09 -18.10
C SER A 510 -8.07 29.21 -18.94
N GLY A 511 -7.91 28.33 -19.91
CA GLY A 511 -6.79 28.32 -20.85
C GLY A 511 -5.62 27.41 -20.44
N ILE A 512 -5.69 26.75 -19.28
CA ILE A 512 -4.76 25.67 -18.94
C ILE A 512 -5.12 24.45 -19.78
N THR A 513 -4.10 23.83 -20.37
CA THR A 513 -4.24 22.57 -21.12
C THR A 513 -3.18 21.55 -20.69
N TYR A 514 -3.47 20.30 -20.92
CA TYR A 514 -2.68 19.13 -20.58
C TYR A 514 -2.25 18.43 -21.87
N GLY A 515 -1.09 18.75 -22.37
CA GLY A 515 -0.69 18.29 -23.70
C GLY A 515 -1.63 18.76 -24.83
N GLY A 516 -2.33 19.89 -24.64
CA GLY A 516 -3.32 20.43 -25.57
C GLY A 516 -4.76 19.98 -25.33
N LEU A 517 -5.00 19.08 -24.39
CA LEU A 517 -6.31 18.58 -23.97
C LEU A 517 -6.85 19.40 -22.78
N THR A 518 -8.15 19.38 -22.57
CA THR A 518 -8.75 19.75 -21.27
C THR A 518 -8.41 18.70 -20.22
N LEU A 519 -8.60 19.01 -18.93
CA LEU A 519 -8.38 18.04 -17.86
C LEU A 519 -9.27 16.80 -18.02
N GLU A 520 -10.54 17.00 -18.32
CA GLU A 520 -11.50 15.92 -18.56
C GLU A 520 -11.06 15.02 -19.72
N GLU A 521 -10.69 15.61 -20.87
CA GLU A 521 -10.22 14.86 -22.04
C GLU A 521 -8.92 14.07 -21.74
N ALA A 522 -8.00 14.66 -20.99
CA ALA A 522 -6.75 14.01 -20.61
C ALA A 522 -7.01 12.80 -19.70
N LEU A 523 -7.84 12.97 -18.67
CA LEU A 523 -8.20 11.89 -17.74
C LEU A 523 -8.97 10.76 -18.44
N GLU A 524 -9.95 11.11 -19.31
CA GLU A 524 -10.67 10.10 -20.11
C GLU A 524 -9.71 9.32 -21.01
N SER A 525 -8.79 10.01 -21.69
CA SER A 525 -7.81 9.36 -22.57
C SER A 525 -6.92 8.37 -21.81
N LEU A 526 -6.47 8.74 -20.62
CA LEU A 526 -5.64 7.88 -19.77
C LEU A 526 -6.44 6.67 -19.25
N LEU A 527 -7.59 6.91 -18.64
CA LEU A 527 -8.39 5.91 -17.96
C LEU A 527 -9.02 4.91 -18.95
N SER A 528 -9.53 5.38 -20.08
CA SER A 528 -10.19 4.51 -21.06
C SER A 528 -9.27 3.40 -21.56
N ARG A 529 -8.03 3.71 -21.91
CA ARG A 529 -7.05 2.75 -22.41
C ARG A 529 -6.56 1.80 -21.31
N TRP A 530 -6.38 2.32 -20.10
CA TRP A 530 -5.95 1.52 -18.96
C TRP A 530 -7.04 0.54 -18.50
N ILE A 531 -8.30 1.00 -18.41
CA ILE A 531 -9.46 0.17 -18.02
C ILE A 531 -9.71 -0.91 -19.07
N ASP A 532 -9.67 -0.57 -20.37
CA ASP A 532 -9.82 -1.57 -21.44
C ASP A 532 -8.75 -2.67 -21.35
N TRP A 533 -7.52 -2.30 -20.96
CA TRP A 533 -6.47 -3.29 -20.76
C TRP A 533 -6.79 -4.25 -19.60
N PHE A 534 -7.30 -3.76 -18.46
CA PHE A 534 -7.69 -4.63 -17.34
C PHE A 534 -8.93 -5.45 -17.66
N ILE A 535 -9.96 -4.88 -18.31
CA ILE A 535 -11.13 -5.64 -18.76
C ILE A 535 -10.71 -6.81 -19.65
N THR A 536 -9.75 -6.59 -20.54
CA THR A 536 -9.27 -7.61 -21.47
C THR A 536 -8.42 -8.69 -20.81
N ASN A 537 -7.63 -8.31 -19.78
CA ASN A 537 -6.60 -9.18 -19.21
C ASN A 537 -6.94 -9.75 -17.84
N THR A 538 -8.06 -9.40 -17.24
CA THR A 538 -8.54 -10.05 -16.01
C THR A 538 -9.20 -11.37 -16.35
N LYS A 539 -8.90 -12.41 -15.59
CA LYS A 539 -9.39 -13.78 -15.79
C LYS A 539 -10.17 -14.24 -14.57
N PHE A 540 -11.13 -15.11 -14.79
CA PHE A 540 -11.89 -15.76 -13.73
C PHE A 540 -11.80 -17.27 -13.91
N ASN A 541 -11.99 -18.04 -12.83
CA ASN A 541 -11.81 -19.49 -12.80
C ASN A 541 -10.47 -19.88 -13.44
N TYR A 542 -9.41 -19.19 -13.04
CA TYR A 542 -8.09 -19.31 -13.65
C TYR A 542 -7.30 -20.47 -13.05
N VAL A 543 -6.74 -21.29 -13.93
CA VAL A 543 -5.82 -22.36 -13.54
C VAL A 543 -4.42 -21.99 -14.00
N ALA A 544 -3.49 -21.85 -13.05
CA ALA A 544 -2.11 -21.53 -13.31
C ALA A 544 -1.35 -22.73 -13.94
N GLU A 545 -0.17 -22.49 -14.49
CA GLU A 545 0.62 -23.56 -15.15
C GLU A 545 1.02 -24.69 -14.21
N ASP A 546 1.14 -24.43 -12.93
CA ASP A 546 1.44 -25.41 -11.88
C ASP A 546 0.19 -26.17 -11.37
N GLY A 547 -0.98 -25.85 -11.91
CA GLY A 547 -2.25 -26.45 -11.54
C GLY A 547 -2.98 -25.74 -10.40
N THR A 548 -2.47 -24.62 -9.91
CA THR A 548 -3.15 -23.83 -8.86
C THR A 548 -4.42 -23.20 -9.42
N GLU A 549 -5.55 -23.45 -8.79
CA GLU A 549 -6.85 -22.88 -9.15
C GLU A 549 -7.09 -21.58 -8.36
N MET A 550 -7.56 -20.56 -9.07
CA MET A 550 -7.86 -19.25 -8.52
C MET A 550 -9.23 -18.77 -9.00
N ALA A 551 -10.05 -18.27 -8.09
CA ALA A 551 -11.35 -17.70 -8.44
C ALA A 551 -11.23 -16.57 -9.47
N TYR A 552 -10.15 -15.82 -9.40
CA TYR A 552 -9.78 -14.81 -10.38
C TYR A 552 -8.26 -14.66 -10.46
N ALA A 553 -7.79 -14.09 -11.56
CA ALA A 553 -6.40 -13.65 -11.69
C ALA A 553 -6.34 -12.33 -12.48
N ILE A 554 -5.56 -11.40 -11.96
CA ILE A 554 -5.20 -10.16 -12.64
C ILE A 554 -3.77 -10.26 -13.16
N PRO A 555 -3.33 -9.43 -14.12
CA PRO A 555 -1.92 -9.25 -14.39
C PRO A 555 -1.21 -8.87 -13.09
N SER A 556 -0.22 -9.63 -12.67
CA SER A 556 0.48 -9.43 -11.39
C SER A 556 1.93 -8.99 -11.58
N SER A 557 2.56 -9.49 -12.66
CA SER A 557 3.93 -9.14 -13.02
C SER A 557 4.01 -8.65 -14.45
N LEU A 558 4.81 -7.62 -14.66
CA LEU A 558 4.93 -6.91 -15.92
C LEU A 558 6.39 -6.85 -16.37
N ASP A 559 6.59 -6.78 -17.69
CA ASP A 559 7.87 -6.49 -18.31
C ASP A 559 7.69 -5.41 -19.38
N TRP A 560 8.74 -4.68 -19.68
CA TRP A 560 8.68 -3.50 -20.51
C TRP A 560 9.66 -3.56 -21.67
N SER A 561 9.31 -2.94 -22.78
CA SER A 561 10.24 -2.75 -23.87
C SER A 561 10.04 -1.38 -24.51
N GLY A 562 11.17 -0.77 -24.88
CA GLY A 562 11.20 0.58 -25.45
C GLY A 562 11.20 1.68 -24.40
N SER A 563 11.03 2.91 -24.89
CA SER A 563 10.93 4.12 -24.06
C SER A 563 9.92 5.07 -24.68
N PRO A 564 9.35 6.02 -23.91
CA PRO A 564 8.46 7.03 -24.45
C PRO A 564 9.22 7.95 -25.42
N ALA A 565 8.52 8.53 -26.38
CA ALA A 565 9.08 9.61 -27.19
C ALA A 565 9.36 10.84 -26.33
N THR A 566 10.39 11.63 -26.67
CA THR A 566 10.63 12.91 -25.96
C THR A 566 9.36 13.77 -25.94
N TRP A 567 8.96 14.23 -24.75
CA TRP A 567 7.79 15.07 -24.59
C TRP A 567 7.98 16.43 -25.28
N ASN A 568 7.05 16.78 -26.14
CA ASN A 568 7.08 18.02 -26.93
C ASN A 568 5.99 19.03 -26.54
N GLY A 569 5.29 18.79 -25.43
CA GLY A 569 4.19 19.63 -24.94
C GLY A 569 2.83 19.33 -25.58
N LYS A 570 2.73 18.24 -26.38
CA LYS A 570 1.49 17.82 -27.03
C LYS A 570 1.26 16.34 -26.83
N TYR A 571 0.03 15.99 -26.47
CA TYR A 571 -0.40 14.61 -26.44
C TYR A 571 -0.61 14.07 -27.86
N ASP A 572 -0.07 12.90 -28.11
CA ASP A 572 -0.33 12.09 -29.28
C ASP A 572 -0.41 10.60 -28.83
N ALA A 573 -1.58 10.01 -28.96
CA ALA A 573 -1.81 8.61 -28.54
C ALA A 573 -0.91 7.61 -29.28
N ASN A 574 -0.33 7.98 -30.43
CA ASN A 574 0.56 7.13 -31.20
C ASN A 574 2.06 7.40 -30.95
N ALA A 575 2.39 8.42 -30.14
CA ALA A 575 3.78 8.81 -29.91
C ALA A 575 4.61 7.68 -29.28
N ASN A 576 3.98 6.87 -28.43
CA ASN A 576 4.61 5.76 -27.71
C ASN A 576 4.36 4.38 -28.36
N SER A 577 4.16 4.32 -29.67
CA SER A 577 3.95 3.04 -30.37
C SER A 577 5.07 2.01 -30.17
N GLY A 578 6.27 2.47 -29.78
CA GLY A 578 7.42 1.60 -29.48
C GLY A 578 7.58 1.26 -27.97
N LEU A 579 6.77 1.84 -27.09
CA LEU A 579 6.77 1.52 -25.66
C LEU A 579 5.65 0.53 -25.37
N THR A 580 5.98 -0.68 -24.94
CA THR A 580 5.00 -1.74 -24.70
C THR A 580 5.18 -2.37 -23.33
N CYS A 581 4.05 -2.74 -22.73
CA CYS A 581 3.97 -3.53 -21.50
C CYS A 581 3.61 -4.97 -21.85
N THR A 582 4.34 -5.94 -21.32
CA THR A 582 4.08 -7.37 -21.47
C THR A 582 3.70 -7.95 -20.11
N ILE A 583 2.62 -8.73 -20.05
CA ILE A 583 2.24 -9.46 -18.83
C ILE A 583 3.12 -10.71 -18.75
N THR A 584 3.90 -10.82 -17.70
CA THR A 584 4.79 -11.95 -17.43
C THR A 584 4.25 -12.89 -16.35
N GLY A 585 3.26 -12.46 -15.58
CA GLY A 585 2.61 -13.29 -14.57
C GLY A 585 1.17 -12.88 -14.31
N TYR A 586 0.37 -13.88 -13.95
CA TYR A 586 -1.00 -13.72 -13.47
C TYR A 586 -1.11 -14.27 -12.05
N GLY A 587 -1.90 -13.63 -11.23
CA GLY A 587 -2.16 -14.07 -9.85
C GLY A 587 -3.38 -13.38 -9.27
N GLN A 588 -3.76 -13.78 -8.06
CA GLN A 588 -4.85 -13.10 -7.34
C GLN A 588 -4.48 -11.64 -7.00
N GLY A 589 -3.19 -11.30 -7.06
CA GLY A 589 -2.69 -10.00 -6.64
C GLY A 589 -2.76 -9.81 -5.13
N ASP A 590 -2.12 -8.75 -4.65
CA ASP A 590 -2.31 -8.33 -3.26
C ASP A 590 -3.75 -7.83 -3.05
N ILE A 591 -4.30 -8.04 -1.86
CA ILE A 591 -5.65 -7.56 -1.50
C ILE A 591 -5.84 -6.09 -1.83
N GLY A 592 -4.87 -5.25 -1.47
CA GLY A 592 -4.90 -3.81 -1.74
C GLY A 592 -4.85 -3.48 -3.23
N CYS A 593 -4.05 -4.21 -4.01
CA CYS A 593 -3.95 -3.99 -5.45
C CYS A 593 -5.29 -4.23 -6.17
N VAL A 594 -5.96 -5.33 -5.87
CA VAL A 594 -7.27 -5.65 -6.46
C VAL A 594 -8.32 -4.65 -5.98
N SER A 595 -8.30 -4.29 -4.71
CA SER A 595 -9.22 -3.30 -4.14
C SER A 595 -9.02 -1.93 -4.80
N SER A 596 -7.79 -1.47 -4.98
CA SER A 596 -7.48 -0.20 -5.66
C SER A 596 -7.90 -0.21 -7.14
N LEU A 597 -7.70 -1.35 -7.85
CA LEU A 597 -8.25 -1.56 -9.19
C LEU A 597 -9.77 -1.38 -9.19
N CYS A 598 -10.47 -2.07 -8.30
CA CYS A 598 -11.94 -1.97 -8.20
C CYS A 598 -12.39 -0.54 -7.90
N ASN A 599 -11.68 0.17 -7.02
CA ASN A 599 -11.99 1.57 -6.71
C ASN A 599 -11.88 2.48 -7.95
N THR A 600 -10.85 2.26 -8.78
CA THR A 600 -10.70 2.93 -10.09
C THR A 600 -11.91 2.67 -10.99
N LEU A 601 -12.33 1.41 -11.11
CA LEU A 601 -13.46 0.99 -11.95
C LEU A 601 -14.78 1.61 -11.48
N ILE A 602 -15.02 1.65 -10.17
CA ILE A 602 -16.23 2.22 -9.55
C ILE A 602 -16.31 3.73 -9.84
N PHE A 603 -15.22 4.48 -9.57
CA PHE A 603 -15.20 5.92 -9.84
C PHE A 603 -15.38 6.24 -11.32
N TYR A 604 -14.76 5.46 -12.21
CA TYR A 604 -14.93 5.64 -13.65
C TYR A 604 -16.38 5.39 -14.10
N ALA A 605 -16.99 4.30 -13.63
CA ALA A 605 -18.41 4.02 -13.91
C ALA A 605 -19.33 5.14 -13.41
N ALA A 606 -19.13 5.59 -12.16
CA ALA A 606 -19.92 6.65 -11.56
C ALA A 606 -19.73 8.01 -12.28
N ALA A 607 -18.51 8.31 -12.72
CA ALA A 607 -18.21 9.51 -13.52
C ALA A 607 -18.99 9.53 -14.85
N ASN A 608 -19.24 8.36 -15.42
CA ASN A 608 -19.97 8.21 -16.67
C ASN A 608 -21.48 7.94 -16.50
N GLY A 609 -21.98 8.03 -15.27
CA GLY A 609 -23.42 7.91 -14.98
C GLY A 609 -23.98 6.52 -15.23
N VAL A 610 -23.18 5.50 -15.04
CA VAL A 610 -23.59 4.08 -15.22
C VAL A 610 -24.61 3.71 -14.16
N ASP A 611 -25.68 3.04 -14.56
CA ASP A 611 -26.72 2.54 -13.65
C ASP A 611 -26.24 1.32 -12.86
N ALA A 612 -26.72 1.16 -11.63
CA ALA A 612 -26.33 0.08 -10.72
C ALA A 612 -26.63 -1.33 -11.28
N GLU A 613 -27.67 -1.47 -12.09
CA GLU A 613 -28.00 -2.73 -12.76
C GLU A 613 -26.86 -3.29 -13.62
N ALA A 614 -25.97 -2.43 -14.14
CA ALA A 614 -24.80 -2.85 -14.88
C ALA A 614 -23.84 -3.70 -14.03
N SER A 615 -23.86 -3.57 -12.71
CA SER A 615 -23.03 -4.35 -11.79
C SER A 615 -23.27 -5.86 -11.84
N LYS A 616 -24.40 -6.29 -12.39
CA LYS A 616 -24.80 -7.69 -12.55
C LYS A 616 -24.94 -8.11 -14.02
N ASN A 617 -24.62 -7.22 -14.97
CA ASN A 617 -24.77 -7.47 -16.40
C ASN A 617 -23.43 -7.85 -17.05
N PRO A 618 -23.17 -9.14 -17.31
CA PRO A 618 -21.94 -9.59 -17.99
C PRO A 618 -21.88 -9.14 -19.46
N ASN A 619 -23.02 -8.78 -20.05
CA ASN A 619 -23.16 -8.40 -21.46
C ASN A 619 -23.17 -6.87 -21.67
N GLY A 620 -22.68 -6.10 -20.71
CA GLY A 620 -22.53 -4.66 -20.85
C GLY A 620 -21.75 -4.29 -22.12
N THR A 621 -22.19 -3.28 -22.84
CA THR A 621 -21.58 -2.87 -24.11
C THR A 621 -20.62 -1.70 -23.91
N GLU A 622 -20.98 -0.79 -23.05
CA GLU A 622 -20.21 0.42 -22.76
C GLU A 622 -19.09 0.12 -21.75
N ARG A 623 -17.97 0.83 -21.87
CA ARG A 623 -16.80 0.66 -20.98
C ARG A 623 -17.16 0.81 -19.50
N GLY A 624 -17.98 1.80 -19.17
CA GLY A 624 -18.41 2.05 -17.80
C GLY A 624 -19.24 0.91 -17.22
N GLU A 625 -20.13 0.29 -18.02
CA GLU A 625 -20.93 -0.88 -17.64
C GLU A 625 -20.01 -2.08 -17.35
N LYS A 626 -19.07 -2.36 -18.25
CA LYS A 626 -18.07 -3.42 -18.07
C LYS A 626 -17.19 -3.16 -16.84
N ALA A 627 -16.83 -1.91 -16.59
CA ALA A 627 -16.03 -1.54 -15.42
C ALA A 627 -16.78 -1.81 -14.11
N LEU A 628 -18.06 -1.42 -14.02
CA LEU A 628 -18.86 -1.65 -12.81
C LEU A 628 -19.10 -3.15 -12.57
N PHE A 629 -19.40 -3.91 -13.64
CA PHE A 629 -19.53 -5.35 -13.54
C PHE A 629 -18.23 -6.03 -13.09
N LEU A 630 -17.10 -5.66 -13.69
CA LEU A 630 -15.79 -6.21 -13.32
C LEU A 630 -15.45 -5.89 -11.86
N ALA A 631 -15.71 -4.65 -11.40
CA ALA A 631 -15.50 -4.28 -10.00
C ALA A 631 -16.33 -5.14 -9.05
N ASN A 632 -17.64 -5.30 -9.31
CA ASN A 632 -18.51 -6.12 -8.47
C ASN A 632 -18.06 -7.59 -8.45
N ARG A 633 -17.69 -8.14 -9.60
CA ARG A 633 -17.23 -9.54 -9.72
C ARG A 633 -15.91 -9.77 -8.97
N LEU A 634 -14.93 -8.87 -9.13
CA LEU A 634 -13.65 -8.97 -8.43
C LEU A 634 -13.81 -8.81 -6.92
N MET A 635 -14.57 -7.81 -6.46
CA MET A 635 -14.78 -7.57 -5.03
C MET A 635 -15.47 -8.75 -4.36
N SER A 636 -16.50 -9.33 -5.01
CA SER A 636 -17.21 -10.51 -4.49
C SER A 636 -16.28 -11.72 -4.42
N ALA A 637 -15.52 -11.98 -5.48
CA ALA A 637 -14.60 -13.10 -5.53
C ALA A 637 -13.44 -12.95 -4.53
N GLN A 638 -12.89 -11.74 -4.36
CA GLN A 638 -11.87 -11.45 -3.37
C GLN A 638 -12.39 -11.68 -1.95
N TRP A 639 -13.58 -11.16 -1.64
CA TRP A 639 -14.20 -11.34 -0.34
C TRP A 639 -14.39 -12.83 0.00
N ASN A 640 -14.99 -13.58 -0.93
CA ASN A 640 -15.26 -15.00 -0.71
C ASN A 640 -13.99 -15.84 -0.57
N ALA A 641 -12.89 -15.45 -1.25
CA ALA A 641 -11.64 -16.21 -1.22
C ALA A 641 -10.70 -15.82 -0.06
N ALA A 642 -10.80 -14.60 0.44
CA ALA A 642 -9.79 -14.03 1.34
C ALA A 642 -10.30 -13.67 2.74
N ARG A 643 -11.62 -13.64 2.96
CA ARG A 643 -12.20 -13.25 4.26
C ARG A 643 -11.87 -14.25 5.34
N ASP A 644 -11.34 -13.79 6.45
CA ASP A 644 -11.08 -14.57 7.65
C ASP A 644 -11.59 -13.88 8.94
N GLU A 645 -11.09 -14.29 10.12
CA GLU A 645 -11.59 -13.79 11.42
C GLU A 645 -11.27 -12.33 11.70
N ILE A 646 -10.22 -11.79 11.07
CA ILE A 646 -9.70 -10.45 11.40
C ILE A 646 -9.61 -9.52 10.18
N GLY A 647 -9.84 -10.01 8.96
CA GLY A 647 -9.73 -9.18 7.78
C GLY A 647 -9.83 -9.94 6.47
N LEU A 648 -9.06 -9.49 5.50
CA LEU A 648 -8.88 -10.15 4.21
C LEU A 648 -7.42 -10.53 4.04
N ALA A 649 -7.13 -11.79 3.84
CA ALA A 649 -5.77 -12.23 3.58
C ALA A 649 -5.72 -13.53 2.79
N TYR A 650 -4.65 -13.71 2.04
CA TYR A 650 -4.32 -14.98 1.42
C TYR A 650 -3.23 -15.69 2.22
N LYS A 651 -3.22 -17.00 2.14
CA LYS A 651 -2.08 -17.79 2.56
C LYS A 651 -0.97 -17.55 1.55
N ASP A 652 0.15 -17.05 2.03
CA ASP A 652 1.28 -16.62 1.22
C ASP A 652 2.57 -17.33 1.63
N HIS A 653 3.55 -17.31 0.79
CA HIS A 653 4.93 -17.71 1.08
C HIS A 653 5.89 -16.81 0.29
N ASN A 654 7.03 -16.53 0.87
CA ASN A 654 8.04 -15.73 0.21
C ASN A 654 9.39 -16.46 0.22
N PRO A 655 9.83 -17.02 -0.90
CA PRO A 655 11.12 -17.73 -0.98
C PRO A 655 12.32 -16.82 -0.70
N ASN A 656 12.15 -15.49 -0.82
CA ASN A 656 13.19 -14.53 -0.49
C ASN A 656 13.42 -14.35 1.02
N LEU A 657 12.53 -14.85 1.89
CA LEU A 657 12.74 -14.79 3.34
C LEU A 657 14.03 -15.50 3.78
N LYS A 658 14.54 -16.47 3.02
CA LYS A 658 15.87 -17.05 3.27
C LYS A 658 16.99 -16.01 3.32
N ARG A 659 16.84 -14.89 2.61
CA ARG A 659 17.81 -13.79 2.62
C ARG A 659 17.97 -13.14 4.01
N ILE A 660 16.97 -13.25 4.88
CA ILE A 660 17.07 -12.82 6.29
C ILE A 660 18.26 -13.52 6.98
N PHE A 661 18.53 -14.76 6.61
CA PHE A 661 19.58 -15.60 7.20
C PHE A 661 20.88 -15.59 6.40
N GLU A 662 20.83 -15.37 5.09
CA GLU A 662 21.95 -15.59 4.16
C GLU A 662 22.55 -14.28 3.61
N GLN A 663 21.73 -13.23 3.43
CA GLN A 663 22.17 -12.00 2.80
C GLN A 663 23.13 -11.25 3.71
N GLU A 664 24.36 -11.09 3.27
CA GLU A 664 25.32 -10.24 3.97
C GLU A 664 24.99 -8.77 3.70
N VAL A 665 24.95 -8.00 4.76
CA VAL A 665 24.92 -6.53 4.69
C VAL A 665 26.31 -6.05 4.35
N TYR A 666 26.43 -5.17 3.37
CA TYR A 666 27.76 -4.64 3.02
C TYR A 666 28.33 -3.74 4.12
N ILE A 667 29.28 -4.26 4.86
CA ILE A 667 30.02 -3.57 5.90
C ILE A 667 31.52 -3.77 5.64
N PRO A 668 32.31 -2.68 5.46
CA PRO A 668 33.73 -2.81 5.22
C PRO A 668 34.47 -3.49 6.36
N ASP A 669 35.54 -4.21 6.05
CA ASP A 669 36.33 -4.98 7.03
C ASP A 669 36.89 -4.15 8.22
N TYR A 670 37.16 -2.89 8.00
CA TYR A 670 37.64 -2.00 9.03
C TYR A 670 36.55 -1.38 9.91
N TYR A 671 35.28 -1.51 9.50
CA TYR A 671 34.17 -0.91 10.21
C TYR A 671 33.72 -1.80 11.37
N LYS A 672 33.50 -1.21 12.52
CA LYS A 672 32.96 -1.90 13.71
C LYS A 672 32.03 -0.95 14.46
N GLY A 673 30.89 -1.46 14.79
CA GLY A 673 29.86 -0.72 15.52
C GLY A 673 28.91 -1.65 16.25
N THR A 674 27.90 -1.07 16.86
CA THR A 674 26.80 -1.79 17.52
C THR A 674 25.51 -1.08 17.19
N MET A 675 24.49 -1.88 16.91
CA MET A 675 23.12 -1.41 16.81
C MET A 675 22.60 -1.02 18.22
N PRO A 676 21.49 -0.28 18.32
CA PRO A 676 20.91 0.09 19.61
C PRO A 676 20.56 -1.09 20.52
N ASP A 677 20.18 -2.23 19.97
CA ASP A 677 19.90 -3.49 20.68
C ASP A 677 21.14 -4.24 21.17
N GLY A 678 22.34 -3.75 20.79
CA GLY A 678 23.62 -4.38 21.14
C GLY A 678 24.17 -5.32 20.08
N SER A 679 23.45 -5.58 19.00
CA SER A 679 23.92 -6.40 17.88
C SER A 679 25.18 -5.80 17.28
N LYS A 680 26.11 -6.66 16.83
CA LYS A 680 27.35 -6.19 16.22
C LYS A 680 27.16 -5.85 14.75
N LEU A 681 27.72 -4.71 14.37
CA LEU A 681 27.75 -4.26 13.00
C LEU A 681 29.19 -4.34 12.49
N GLU A 682 29.56 -5.45 11.85
CA GLU A 682 30.90 -5.72 11.34
C GLU A 682 30.83 -6.53 10.03
N SER A 683 31.90 -6.58 9.26
CA SER A 683 31.99 -7.34 8.01
C SER A 683 31.53 -8.78 8.20
N GLY A 684 30.73 -9.28 7.26
CA GLY A 684 30.11 -10.60 7.34
C GLY A 684 28.80 -10.65 8.16
N ALA A 685 28.34 -9.51 8.67
CA ALA A 685 27.01 -9.45 9.30
C ALA A 685 25.91 -9.73 8.29
N THR A 686 24.92 -10.50 8.69
CA THR A 686 23.71 -10.76 7.91
C THR A 686 22.54 -9.91 8.44
N PHE A 687 21.47 -9.82 7.66
CA PHE A 687 20.24 -9.13 8.06
C PHE A 687 19.81 -9.49 9.49
N SER A 688 19.69 -10.78 9.81
CA SER A 688 19.25 -11.22 11.13
C SER A 688 20.31 -11.04 12.22
N SER A 689 21.61 -11.04 11.88
CA SER A 689 22.68 -10.93 12.89
C SER A 689 22.83 -9.51 13.45
N ILE A 690 22.31 -8.50 12.77
CA ILE A 690 22.30 -7.11 13.24
C ILE A 690 21.02 -6.75 13.97
N ARG A 691 20.19 -7.75 14.29
CA ARG A 691 18.91 -7.59 15.01
C ARG A 691 18.73 -8.74 15.99
N GLU A 692 19.49 -8.68 17.08
CA GLU A 692 19.46 -9.75 18.08
C GLU A 692 18.08 -9.96 18.69
N SER A 693 17.30 -8.88 18.83
CA SER A 693 15.92 -8.91 19.32
C SER A 693 14.98 -9.70 18.42
N TYR A 694 15.26 -9.77 17.14
CA TYR A 694 14.47 -10.51 16.14
C TYR A 694 14.42 -12.01 16.44
N ALA A 695 15.48 -12.55 17.06
CA ALA A 695 15.53 -13.96 17.45
C ALA A 695 14.44 -14.35 18.46
N ASN A 696 13.81 -13.40 19.14
CA ASN A 696 12.70 -13.64 20.06
C ASN A 696 11.32 -13.59 19.38
N ASP A 697 11.27 -13.16 18.11
CA ASP A 697 10.03 -13.08 17.35
C ASP A 697 9.49 -14.48 17.01
N PRO A 698 8.21 -14.78 17.28
CA PRO A 698 7.65 -16.12 17.03
C PRO A 698 7.67 -16.51 15.55
N MET A 699 7.33 -15.60 14.64
CA MET A 699 7.34 -15.89 13.20
C MET A 699 8.76 -16.13 12.69
N TYR A 700 9.73 -15.34 13.16
CA TYR A 700 11.14 -15.57 12.86
C TYR A 700 11.59 -16.97 13.32
N GLN A 701 11.21 -17.37 14.52
CA GLN A 701 11.56 -18.71 15.05
C GLN A 701 10.94 -19.83 14.21
N GLU A 702 9.70 -19.69 13.79
CA GLU A 702 9.01 -20.64 12.91
C GLU A 702 9.67 -20.72 11.53
N CYS A 703 9.90 -19.59 10.90
CA CYS A 703 10.58 -19.49 9.62
C CYS A 703 12.00 -20.08 9.69
N LYS A 704 12.75 -19.73 10.76
CA LYS A 704 14.10 -20.23 10.99
C LYS A 704 14.13 -21.76 11.16
N LYS A 705 13.14 -22.34 11.81
CA LYS A 705 13.05 -23.80 11.95
C LYS A 705 12.92 -24.47 10.58
N VAL A 706 12.04 -23.97 9.70
CA VAL A 706 11.90 -24.48 8.33
C VAL A 706 13.22 -24.33 7.56
N TYR A 707 13.83 -23.15 7.65
CA TYR A 707 15.11 -22.87 7.00
C TYR A 707 16.25 -23.78 7.51
N ASP A 708 16.35 -24.02 8.80
CA ASP A 708 17.41 -24.88 9.38
C ASP A 708 17.29 -26.33 8.89
N GLU A 709 16.06 -26.82 8.68
CA GLU A 709 15.78 -28.17 8.20
C GLU A 709 16.00 -28.33 6.69
N THR A 710 15.60 -27.36 5.89
CA THR A 710 15.52 -27.46 4.42
C THR A 710 16.56 -26.62 3.66
N LYS A 711 17.10 -25.59 4.31
CA LYS A 711 17.89 -24.51 3.70
C LYS A 711 17.11 -23.73 2.65
N SER A 712 15.80 -23.74 2.75
CA SER A 712 14.84 -22.95 1.98
C SER A 712 13.77 -22.40 2.90
N THR A 713 13.05 -21.39 2.44
CA THR A 713 11.83 -20.87 3.07
C THR A 713 10.59 -21.16 2.22
N ASP A 714 10.71 -21.97 1.16
CA ASP A 714 9.61 -22.30 0.26
C ASP A 714 8.44 -23.02 0.95
N ASP A 715 8.73 -23.80 2.00
CA ASP A 715 7.72 -24.50 2.80
C ASP A 715 7.22 -23.68 4.01
N TYR A 716 7.64 -22.44 4.16
CA TYR A 716 7.14 -21.56 5.19
C TYR A 716 5.97 -20.73 4.66
N TYR A 717 4.78 -20.99 5.18
CA TYR A 717 3.55 -20.30 4.79
C TYR A 717 3.00 -19.50 5.96
N TYR A 718 2.46 -18.34 5.66
CA TYR A 718 1.82 -17.44 6.62
C TYR A 718 0.62 -16.76 5.98
N THR A 719 -0.26 -16.20 6.79
CA THR A 719 -1.35 -15.35 6.31
C THR A 719 -0.88 -13.91 6.47
N LEU A 720 -1.12 -13.05 5.49
CA LEU A 720 -0.57 -11.70 5.48
C LEU A 720 -1.66 -10.65 5.53
N HIS A 721 -1.75 -9.95 6.69
CA HIS A 721 -2.71 -8.87 6.94
C HIS A 721 -1.97 -7.53 7.04
N ARG A 722 -1.76 -6.88 5.92
CA ARG A 722 -1.18 -5.55 5.88
C ARG A 722 -2.23 -4.48 6.13
N PHE A 723 -1.86 -3.43 6.83
CA PHE A 723 -2.79 -2.32 7.12
C PHE A 723 -3.26 -1.62 5.84
N TRP A 724 -2.39 -1.42 4.86
CA TRP A 724 -2.75 -0.80 3.60
C TRP A 724 -3.67 -1.70 2.73
N HIS A 725 -3.52 -3.03 2.80
CA HIS A 725 -4.47 -3.96 2.16
C HIS A 725 -5.89 -3.73 2.65
N MET A 726 -6.01 -3.67 3.98
CA MET A 726 -7.31 -3.40 4.60
C MET A 726 -7.80 -1.99 4.29
N GLY A 727 -6.87 -1.04 4.21
CA GLY A 727 -7.16 0.33 3.82
C GLY A 727 -7.81 0.44 2.45
N ASP A 728 -7.21 -0.16 1.44
CA ASP A 728 -7.78 -0.18 0.08
C ASP A 728 -9.09 -0.96 0.01
N ALA A 729 -9.21 -2.09 0.73
CA ALA A 729 -10.46 -2.86 0.79
C ALA A 729 -11.60 -2.07 1.44
N LEU A 730 -11.32 -1.34 2.53
CA LEU A 730 -12.27 -0.44 3.18
C LEU A 730 -12.66 0.71 2.25
N MET A 731 -11.69 1.34 1.59
CA MET A 731 -12.00 2.42 0.64
C MET A 731 -12.88 1.93 -0.51
N THR A 732 -12.62 0.74 -1.03
CA THR A 732 -13.37 0.19 -2.16
C THR A 732 -14.77 -0.22 -1.78
N THR A 733 -14.95 -0.95 -0.66
CA THR A 733 -16.27 -1.30 -0.15
C THR A 733 -17.08 -0.06 0.23
N GLY A 734 -16.42 0.93 0.86
CA GLY A 734 -17.02 2.21 1.17
C GLY A 734 -17.42 3.02 -0.06
N THR A 735 -16.59 3.07 -1.10
CA THR A 735 -16.90 3.77 -2.35
C THR A 735 -18.10 3.13 -3.07
N MET A 736 -18.15 1.80 -3.14
CA MET A 736 -19.31 1.10 -3.71
C MET A 736 -20.58 1.41 -2.90
N ALA A 737 -20.51 1.31 -1.58
CA ALA A 737 -21.63 1.63 -0.70
C ALA A 737 -22.10 3.10 -0.81
N LEU A 738 -21.18 4.01 -1.07
CA LEU A 738 -21.44 5.45 -1.19
C LEU A 738 -22.08 5.83 -2.52
N LEU A 739 -21.53 5.30 -3.62
CA LEU A 739 -21.90 5.71 -4.98
C LEU A 739 -22.99 4.80 -5.58
N TYR A 740 -23.08 3.55 -5.12
CA TYR A 740 -23.99 2.52 -5.60
C TYR A 740 -24.59 1.72 -4.43
N PRO A 741 -25.36 2.36 -3.54
CA PRO A 741 -25.86 1.70 -2.33
C PRO A 741 -26.80 0.51 -2.60
N GLU A 742 -27.41 0.44 -3.78
CA GLU A 742 -28.28 -0.65 -4.23
C GLU A 742 -27.52 -1.86 -4.81
N VAL A 743 -26.22 -1.72 -5.10
CA VAL A 743 -25.42 -2.84 -5.59
C VAL A 743 -25.15 -3.82 -4.45
N THR A 744 -25.39 -5.07 -4.72
CA THR A 744 -25.07 -6.17 -3.79
C THR A 744 -23.97 -7.05 -4.37
N PRO A 745 -23.15 -7.67 -3.51
CA PRO A 745 -22.18 -8.66 -3.95
C PRO A 745 -22.80 -9.76 -4.79
N LEU A 746 -22.02 -10.32 -5.70
CA LEU A 746 -22.41 -11.50 -6.45
C LEU A 746 -22.28 -12.76 -5.55
N GLU A 747 -23.09 -13.76 -5.83
CA GLU A 747 -23.03 -15.02 -5.09
C GLU A 747 -21.70 -15.75 -5.28
N ASP A 748 -21.33 -16.57 -4.30
CA ASP A 748 -20.13 -17.39 -4.39
C ASP A 748 -20.22 -18.36 -5.58
N GLY A 749 -19.13 -18.45 -6.35
CA GLY A 749 -19.11 -19.29 -7.55
C GLY A 749 -19.86 -18.71 -8.75
N TYR A 750 -20.27 -17.43 -8.72
CA TYR A 750 -20.88 -16.78 -9.88
C TYR A 750 -19.97 -16.87 -11.12
N ASP A 751 -20.48 -17.50 -12.17
CA ASP A 751 -19.80 -17.67 -13.44
C ASP A 751 -20.76 -17.36 -14.61
N PRO A 752 -20.66 -16.15 -15.23
CA PRO A 752 -21.55 -15.77 -16.32
C PRO A 752 -21.26 -16.52 -17.64
N ASP A 753 -20.08 -17.14 -17.75
CA ASP A 753 -19.69 -17.91 -18.95
C ASP A 753 -20.13 -19.35 -18.89
N ASN A 754 -20.57 -19.79 -17.71
CA ASN A 754 -21.22 -21.05 -17.54
C ASN A 754 -22.73 -20.79 -17.75
N ASP A 755 -23.34 -21.34 -18.81
CA ASP A 755 -24.80 -21.22 -19.10
C ASP A 755 -25.70 -21.79 -17.97
N ASN A 756 -25.06 -22.15 -16.86
CA ASN A 756 -25.71 -22.62 -15.64
C ASN A 756 -25.66 -21.49 -14.59
N PRO A 757 -26.71 -20.66 -14.47
CA PRO A 757 -26.79 -19.71 -13.36
C PRO A 757 -26.68 -20.49 -12.05
N GLY A 758 -25.81 -20.03 -11.14
CA GLY A 758 -25.71 -20.59 -9.79
C GLY A 758 -27.10 -20.73 -9.15
N PRO A 759 -27.25 -21.54 -8.11
CA PRO A 759 -28.53 -21.89 -7.57
C PRO A 759 -29.40 -20.66 -7.32
N ASP A 760 -30.44 -20.50 -8.13
CA ASP A 760 -31.49 -19.51 -7.87
C ASP A 760 -32.34 -20.06 -6.71
N PRO A 761 -32.32 -19.45 -5.52
CA PRO A 761 -33.12 -19.94 -4.39
C PRO A 761 -34.62 -19.99 -4.68
N GLY A 762 -35.06 -19.36 -5.78
CA GLY A 762 -36.44 -19.39 -6.28
C GLY A 762 -36.73 -20.47 -7.32
N LYS A 763 -35.73 -21.25 -7.76
CA LYS A 763 -35.83 -22.19 -8.89
C LYS A 763 -35.48 -23.64 -8.56
N THR A 764 -35.42 -24.03 -7.30
CA THR A 764 -35.21 -25.44 -6.95
C THR A 764 -36.36 -26.27 -7.49
N LEU A 765 -36.15 -27.00 -8.56
CA LEU A 765 -37.07 -28.00 -9.07
C LEU A 765 -36.72 -29.35 -8.41
N TRP A 766 -37.23 -29.54 -7.22
CA TRP A 766 -36.94 -30.74 -6.44
C TRP A 766 -37.20 -32.03 -7.21
N GLY A 767 -36.18 -32.86 -7.35
CA GLY A 767 -36.17 -34.10 -8.09
C GLY A 767 -35.50 -34.03 -9.46
N ASP A 768 -35.30 -32.86 -10.04
CA ASP A 768 -34.61 -32.64 -11.31
C ASP A 768 -33.08 -32.67 -11.12
N ALA A 769 -32.51 -33.86 -11.04
CA ALA A 769 -31.12 -34.09 -10.77
C ALA A 769 -30.20 -33.86 -11.98
N ASN A 770 -30.75 -34.03 -13.18
CA ASN A 770 -30.03 -33.88 -14.46
C ASN A 770 -30.17 -32.47 -15.07
N GLU A 771 -30.99 -31.61 -14.46
CA GLU A 771 -31.20 -30.20 -14.83
C GLU A 771 -31.87 -30.04 -16.22
N ASP A 772 -32.67 -31.01 -16.67
CA ASP A 772 -33.38 -30.94 -17.98
C ASP A 772 -34.77 -30.27 -17.89
N GLY A 773 -35.24 -29.95 -16.66
CA GLY A 773 -36.49 -29.25 -16.38
C GLY A 773 -37.71 -30.17 -16.20
N ASP A 774 -37.54 -31.48 -16.35
CA ASP A 774 -38.54 -32.49 -16.05
C ASP A 774 -38.07 -33.29 -14.79
N VAL A 775 -38.97 -33.90 -14.08
CA VAL A 775 -38.69 -34.79 -12.95
C VAL A 775 -39.17 -36.18 -13.28
N ASP A 776 -38.25 -37.06 -13.70
CA ASP A 776 -38.57 -38.37 -14.20
C ASP A 776 -37.55 -39.48 -13.85
N ILE A 777 -37.55 -40.59 -14.57
CA ILE A 777 -36.64 -41.72 -14.34
C ILE A 777 -35.17 -41.39 -14.73
N ALA A 778 -34.96 -40.37 -15.57
CA ALA A 778 -33.62 -39.96 -15.96
C ALA A 778 -32.87 -39.37 -14.77
N ASP A 779 -33.58 -38.64 -13.90
CA ASP A 779 -33.00 -38.08 -12.67
C ASP A 779 -32.59 -39.17 -11.67
N ALA A 780 -33.45 -40.15 -11.45
CA ALA A 780 -33.09 -41.30 -10.64
C ALA A 780 -31.87 -42.04 -11.20
N THR A 781 -31.74 -42.06 -12.53
CA THR A 781 -30.55 -42.65 -13.20
C THR A 781 -29.33 -41.79 -12.98
N ALA A 782 -29.43 -40.47 -13.10
CA ALA A 782 -28.32 -39.53 -12.85
C ALA A 782 -27.80 -39.64 -11.41
N ILE A 783 -28.71 -39.69 -10.42
CA ILE A 783 -28.35 -39.89 -9.01
C ILE A 783 -27.62 -41.22 -8.83
N VAL A 784 -28.09 -42.31 -9.37
CA VAL A 784 -27.45 -43.64 -9.22
C VAL A 784 -26.08 -43.67 -9.88
N GLN A 785 -25.94 -43.05 -11.07
CA GLN A 785 -24.64 -42.92 -11.75
C GLN A 785 -23.64 -42.10 -10.94
N HIS A 786 -24.07 -40.93 -10.44
CA HIS A 786 -23.27 -40.08 -9.58
C HIS A 786 -22.79 -40.84 -8.32
N MET A 787 -23.68 -41.52 -7.62
CA MET A 787 -23.31 -42.32 -6.48
C MET A 787 -22.34 -43.47 -6.80
N GLY A 788 -22.40 -44.01 -7.99
CA GLY A 788 -21.55 -45.10 -8.45
C GLY A 788 -20.12 -44.63 -8.83
N ASN A 789 -20.03 -43.51 -9.50
CA ASN A 789 -18.77 -42.93 -9.94
C ASN A 789 -18.94 -41.40 -10.13
N PRO A 790 -18.77 -40.62 -9.06
CA PRO A 790 -18.95 -39.17 -9.10
C PRO A 790 -17.96 -38.43 -10.00
N ASP A 791 -16.79 -39.00 -10.23
CA ASP A 791 -15.77 -38.37 -11.11
C ASP A 791 -16.14 -38.46 -12.59
N GLU A 792 -16.92 -39.48 -12.98
CA GLU A 792 -17.35 -39.69 -14.37
C GLU A 792 -18.76 -39.16 -14.61
N TYR A 793 -19.63 -39.18 -13.60
CA TYR A 793 -21.05 -38.78 -13.68
C TYR A 793 -21.33 -37.71 -12.60
N ALA A 794 -20.61 -36.61 -12.63
CA ALA A 794 -20.85 -35.50 -11.71
C ALA A 794 -22.23 -34.89 -11.97
N LEU A 795 -22.98 -34.67 -10.91
CA LEU A 795 -24.17 -33.80 -11.00
C LEU A 795 -23.70 -32.35 -11.00
N GLY A 796 -24.43 -31.48 -11.74
CA GLY A 796 -24.24 -30.04 -11.57
C GLY A 796 -24.57 -29.58 -10.14
N LYS A 797 -24.08 -28.40 -9.73
CA LYS A 797 -24.36 -27.91 -8.37
C LYS A 797 -25.86 -27.81 -8.08
N GLN A 798 -26.66 -27.32 -9.04
CA GLN A 798 -28.10 -27.23 -8.89
C GLN A 798 -28.74 -28.61 -8.92
N GLY A 799 -28.29 -29.51 -9.81
CA GLY A 799 -28.75 -30.88 -9.88
C GLY A 799 -28.53 -31.66 -8.58
N ALA A 800 -27.38 -31.43 -7.91
CA ALA A 800 -27.14 -32.04 -6.59
C ALA A 800 -28.07 -31.50 -5.50
N ILE A 801 -28.42 -30.20 -5.54
CA ILE A 801 -29.43 -29.61 -4.61
C ILE A 801 -30.82 -30.14 -4.92
N ASN A 802 -31.20 -30.15 -6.19
CA ASN A 802 -32.50 -30.65 -6.64
C ASN A 802 -32.67 -32.14 -6.29
N ALA A 803 -31.59 -32.91 -6.34
CA ALA A 803 -31.56 -34.35 -6.08
C ALA A 803 -31.73 -34.70 -4.60
N ASP A 804 -31.35 -33.84 -3.66
CA ASP A 804 -31.40 -34.09 -2.20
C ASP A 804 -32.83 -33.86 -1.66
N ILE A 805 -33.74 -34.78 -2.04
CA ILE A 805 -35.20 -34.69 -1.78
C ILE A 805 -35.64 -35.46 -0.55
N VAL A 806 -34.82 -36.34 -0.01
CA VAL A 806 -35.09 -37.11 1.22
C VAL A 806 -34.07 -36.63 2.30
N ASN A 807 -34.59 -36.07 3.38
CA ASN A 807 -33.79 -35.60 4.50
C ASN A 807 -32.75 -34.50 4.10
N ASN A 808 -33.19 -33.55 3.31
CA ASN A 808 -32.38 -32.48 2.70
C ASN A 808 -31.31 -31.95 3.64
N GLY A 809 -30.08 -31.89 3.13
CA GLY A 809 -28.88 -31.46 3.82
C GLY A 809 -27.95 -32.59 4.25
N ASP A 810 -28.33 -33.87 3.99
CA ASP A 810 -27.44 -35.02 4.18
C ASP A 810 -26.71 -35.45 2.89
N GLY A 811 -27.01 -34.74 1.77
CA GLY A 811 -26.44 -34.95 0.44
C GLY A 811 -27.17 -36.02 -0.37
N VAL A 812 -26.79 -36.14 -1.66
CA VAL A 812 -27.44 -37.05 -2.61
C VAL A 812 -27.25 -38.51 -2.21
N THR A 813 -28.33 -39.22 -1.97
CA THR A 813 -28.31 -40.58 -1.44
C THR A 813 -29.14 -41.57 -2.30
N GLY A 814 -29.03 -42.84 -2.01
CA GLY A 814 -29.88 -43.86 -2.63
C GLY A 814 -31.37 -43.73 -2.30
N ALA A 815 -31.72 -43.06 -1.21
CA ALA A 815 -33.12 -42.80 -0.83
C ALA A 815 -33.79 -41.83 -1.84
N ASP A 816 -33.04 -40.83 -2.30
CA ASP A 816 -33.52 -39.87 -3.32
C ASP A 816 -33.84 -40.56 -4.64
N ALA A 817 -32.95 -41.39 -5.14
CA ALA A 817 -33.16 -42.16 -6.35
C ALA A 817 -34.34 -43.11 -6.23
N VAL A 818 -34.50 -43.82 -5.10
CA VAL A 818 -35.61 -44.74 -4.86
C VAL A 818 -36.93 -43.98 -4.79
N LEU A 819 -36.97 -42.79 -4.18
CA LEU A 819 -38.17 -41.98 -4.11
C LEU A 819 -38.65 -41.57 -5.52
N LEU A 820 -37.73 -41.10 -6.39
CA LEU A 820 -38.05 -40.79 -7.78
C LEU A 820 -38.54 -42.04 -8.58
N GLN A 821 -37.90 -43.19 -8.38
CA GLN A 821 -38.33 -44.45 -9.01
C GLN A 821 -39.75 -44.87 -8.59
N LEU A 822 -40.12 -44.68 -7.33
CA LEU A 822 -41.44 -44.98 -6.81
C LEU A 822 -42.49 -44.01 -7.37
N LEU A 823 -42.16 -42.76 -7.54
CA LEU A 823 -43.00 -41.75 -8.19
C LEU A 823 -43.26 -42.11 -9.66
N GLU A 824 -42.20 -42.37 -10.42
CA GLU A 824 -42.33 -42.73 -11.83
C GLU A 824 -43.10 -44.04 -12.03
N ALA A 825 -42.90 -45.03 -11.18
CA ALA A 825 -43.63 -46.25 -11.16
C ALA A 825 -45.09 -46.08 -10.73
N LYS A 826 -45.53 -44.86 -10.37
CA LYS A 826 -46.84 -44.52 -9.82
C LYS A 826 -47.25 -45.36 -8.60
N LYS A 827 -46.24 -45.73 -7.82
CA LYS A 827 -46.41 -46.47 -6.59
C LYS A 827 -46.77 -45.56 -5.42
N ILE A 828 -46.31 -44.35 -5.48
CA ILE A 828 -46.67 -43.32 -4.50
C ILE A 828 -47.19 -42.08 -5.21
N THR A 829 -47.97 -41.26 -4.52
CA THR A 829 -48.37 -39.94 -4.99
C THR A 829 -47.24 -38.95 -4.62
N GLN A 830 -46.92 -38.05 -5.52
CA GLN A 830 -45.86 -37.07 -5.32
C GLN A 830 -46.08 -36.27 -4.03
N PRO A 831 -45.13 -36.35 -3.07
CA PRO A 831 -45.19 -35.53 -1.88
C PRO A 831 -44.70 -34.11 -2.17
N GLU A 832 -44.87 -33.21 -1.22
CA GLU A 832 -44.23 -31.89 -1.27
C GLU A 832 -42.76 -32.07 -0.85
N PHE A 833 -41.84 -31.82 -1.77
CA PHE A 833 -40.42 -31.95 -1.53
C PHE A 833 -39.82 -30.73 -0.85
N PRO A 834 -38.71 -30.88 -0.07
CA PRO A 834 -38.08 -32.14 0.36
C PRO A 834 -38.88 -32.83 1.50
N ILE A 835 -38.72 -34.14 1.62
CA ILE A 835 -39.36 -34.92 2.71
C ILE A 835 -38.35 -35.35 3.77
N THR A 836 -38.86 -35.55 4.98
CA THR A 836 -37.99 -36.06 6.08
C THR A 836 -37.81 -37.59 5.95
N GLN A 837 -36.77 -38.16 6.60
CA GLN A 837 -36.53 -39.58 6.65
C GLN A 837 -37.78 -40.34 7.17
N ALA A 838 -38.48 -39.81 8.15
CA ALA A 838 -39.67 -40.43 8.71
C ALA A 838 -40.83 -40.51 7.72
N GLN A 839 -41.01 -39.49 6.86
CA GLN A 839 -41.97 -39.48 5.79
C GLN A 839 -41.64 -40.50 4.70
N TYR A 840 -40.34 -40.59 4.35
CA TYR A 840 -39.84 -41.56 3.40
C TYR A 840 -40.10 -43.01 3.89
N ASP A 841 -39.77 -43.30 5.12
CA ASP A 841 -39.99 -44.63 5.76
C ASP A 841 -41.49 -44.99 5.78
N ALA A 842 -42.35 -44.01 6.03
CA ALA A 842 -43.80 -44.19 5.97
C ALA A 842 -44.30 -44.52 4.56
N LEU A 843 -43.76 -43.83 3.52
CA LEU A 843 -44.07 -44.13 2.12
C LEU A 843 -43.63 -45.54 1.73
N LEU A 844 -42.45 -45.97 2.09
CA LEU A 844 -41.95 -47.31 1.87
C LEU A 844 -42.78 -48.37 2.60
N ALA A 845 -43.31 -48.07 3.78
CA ALA A 845 -44.15 -48.98 4.56
C ALA A 845 -45.55 -49.13 3.94
N SER A 846 -46.06 -48.16 3.23
CA SER A 846 -47.34 -48.17 2.55
C SER A 846 -47.38 -49.07 1.28
N GLU A 847 -46.19 -49.38 0.73
CA GLU A 847 -45.98 -50.20 -0.47
C GLU A 847 -45.85 -51.72 -0.16
N LYS A 848 -45.65 -52.04 1.13
CA LYS A 848 -45.66 -53.45 1.60
C LYS A 848 -47.04 -53.94 1.95
#